data_837ffc0367db437bb790c05e2d582579
#
_entry.id   837ffc0367db437bb790c05e2d582579
#
_cell.length_a   1.000
_cell.length_b   1.000
_cell.length_c   1.000
_cell.angle_alpha   90.00
_cell.angle_beta   90.00
_cell.angle_gamma   90.00
#
_symmetry.space_group_name_H-M   'P 1'
#
loop_
_entity.id
_entity.type
_entity.pdbx_description
1 polymer ?
#
loop_
_entity_poly.entity_id
_entity_poly.type
_entity_poly.pdbx_seq_one_letter_code
_entity_poly.pdbx_strand_id
1 'polypeptide(L)'
;KGVVVYTTLDYDLQKEAERIAREHIRALEEDPKIDRNAHNAAVVVLRANTGEILAMVGSVDFYNEDIDGEVNMAVAERQPGSSFKPFTYLTAFSTGKYYPAHMVLDVRQVFPDPQAGIYVPENYDRRYHGPETMREALQRSHNIPAVWTLAQVGVKNVVDMAHRLGITTLNRDYYGLSLTLGGGEVKLLDMAYAFSVFANNGRMVGEPVPPEKQRPGYRTLDPVAILQVRDSDGNILYQYEKPESQEVLSPQLAYMMNNVLSDPRPRPPAFGRFAKYLVLDDRPVAAKTGTSNDFRDAWTIGYTPQIVTGVWVGNADNEPMNHVSGAIGAAPIFHDVMAVAHKHLPPVEFYRPPGIVDLEVCWPSGLLPTPECREVHKVITDIFLEGHEPTEYDNVWRAFEINKVNGKLATPYTPPELRERRIYMILPPEANDWIKENHIPQPPKEYDDEYGPTQFNAEVAIIRPRPFSYVRDVVEIWGNARGGNFSHYRLEFGPGLSPSQWTRIGPDHGNQVDHNVLEYWDTRGLPEGLYTLRLSVFGHDGSVRTAETQVTVDNTPPKVTIVQPPDGAIYVMEDDEWVTIQPDIEEEWAMARAEFYLDGKKFAESTVPPFNQKWTITMSDTIPVEDMAPITATRPITLPDGTVTQEVYTVTQVTKETLPDGTVRLIQEWDGGMMVISDTHGYTETHLITVKAIDKAGNESESPPVRIYIIHKEEKETSALPGAPPVVWVERRRMS
;
A
#
# COMPACT_ATOMS: atom_id res chain seq x y z
N LYS A 1 41.80 -40.59 -14.02
CA LYS A 1 42.63 -39.36 -13.96
C LYS A 1 41.95 -38.46 -12.92
N GLY A 2 42.64 -38.23 -11.78
CA GLY A 2 42.17 -37.35 -10.72
C GLY A 2 42.54 -35.89 -11.02
N VAL A 3 41.76 -34.96 -10.48
CA VAL A 3 42.08 -33.53 -10.43
C VAL A 3 42.15 -33.10 -8.96
N VAL A 4 42.97 -32.09 -8.67
CA VAL A 4 43.03 -31.41 -7.37
C VAL A 4 42.34 -30.06 -7.56
N VAL A 5 41.31 -29.81 -6.77
CA VAL A 5 40.55 -28.55 -6.80
C VAL A 5 40.80 -27.79 -5.50
N TYR A 6 41.28 -26.56 -5.63
CA TYR A 6 41.40 -25.62 -4.52
C TYR A 6 40.17 -24.69 -4.56
N THR A 7 39.43 -24.70 -3.48
CA THR A 7 38.16 -23.92 -3.35
C THR A 7 38.35 -22.70 -2.45
N THR A 8 37.36 -21.81 -2.43
CA THR A 8 37.27 -20.65 -1.52
C THR A 8 36.77 -21.04 -0.12
N LEU A 9 36.39 -22.31 0.06
CA LEU A 9 35.75 -22.82 1.27
C LEU A 9 36.67 -22.66 2.48
N ASP A 10 36.19 -22.00 3.53
CA ASP A 10 36.77 -22.02 4.87
C ASP A 10 36.21 -23.25 5.60
N TYR A 11 37.08 -24.27 5.76
CA TYR A 11 36.65 -25.56 6.29
C TYR A 11 36.13 -25.48 7.74
N ASP A 12 36.75 -24.64 8.56
CA ASP A 12 36.33 -24.48 9.97
C ASP A 12 34.97 -23.77 10.06
N LEU A 13 34.78 -22.72 9.25
CA LEU A 13 33.50 -22.01 9.14
C LEU A 13 32.38 -22.91 8.58
N GLN A 14 32.74 -23.74 7.55
CA GLN A 14 31.80 -24.72 6.98
C GLN A 14 31.30 -25.70 8.06
N LYS A 15 32.20 -26.26 8.85
CA LYS A 15 31.87 -27.22 9.91
C LYS A 15 31.02 -26.58 11.02
N GLU A 16 31.35 -25.36 11.40
CA GLU A 16 30.54 -24.62 12.38
C GLU A 16 29.15 -24.26 11.85
N ALA A 17 29.04 -23.83 10.58
CA ALA A 17 27.74 -23.55 9.96
C ALA A 17 26.85 -24.82 9.88
N GLU A 18 27.45 -25.99 9.51
CA GLU A 18 26.74 -27.28 9.53
C GLU A 18 26.25 -27.65 10.94
N ARG A 19 27.10 -27.48 11.94
CA ARG A 19 26.76 -27.78 13.35
C ARG A 19 25.64 -26.87 13.83
N ILE A 20 25.76 -25.55 13.63
CA ILE A 20 24.78 -24.55 14.04
C ILE A 20 23.43 -24.83 13.37
N ALA A 21 23.41 -25.05 12.05
CA ALA A 21 22.17 -25.35 11.33
C ALA A 21 21.47 -26.60 11.90
N ARG A 22 22.21 -27.69 12.10
CA ARG A 22 21.70 -28.95 12.67
C ARG A 22 21.15 -28.78 14.10
N GLU A 23 21.86 -28.06 14.95
CA GLU A 23 21.44 -27.83 16.34
C GLU A 23 20.16 -27.02 16.42
N HIS A 24 20.02 -25.96 15.61
CA HIS A 24 18.81 -25.14 15.57
C HIS A 24 17.61 -25.89 14.98
N ILE A 25 17.80 -26.69 13.93
CA ILE A 25 16.72 -27.52 13.37
C ILE A 25 16.27 -28.55 14.41
N ARG A 26 17.20 -29.25 15.06
CA ARG A 26 16.84 -30.16 16.15
C ARG A 26 16.07 -29.46 17.27
N ALA A 27 16.45 -28.24 17.63
CA ALA A 27 15.73 -27.47 18.67
C ALA A 27 14.30 -27.08 18.23
N LEU A 28 14.04 -26.93 16.93
CA LEU A 28 12.69 -26.72 16.40
C LEU A 28 11.88 -28.03 16.40
N GLU A 29 12.48 -29.16 16.04
CA GLU A 29 11.85 -30.48 16.06
C GLU A 29 11.51 -30.94 17.48
N GLU A 30 12.39 -30.65 18.44
CA GLU A 30 12.24 -31.01 19.85
C GLU A 30 11.43 -29.97 20.67
N ASP A 31 10.77 -28.96 20.04
CA ASP A 31 9.95 -27.97 20.76
C ASP A 31 8.79 -28.69 21.50
N PRO A 32 8.78 -28.74 22.85
CA PRO A 32 7.80 -29.52 23.60
C PRO A 32 6.39 -28.95 23.54
N LYS A 33 6.21 -27.77 22.96
CA LYS A 33 4.94 -27.05 22.94
C LYS A 33 4.19 -27.20 21.62
N ILE A 34 4.94 -27.39 20.53
CA ILE A 34 4.38 -27.41 19.19
C ILE A 34 5.30 -28.18 18.25
N ASP A 35 4.75 -29.09 17.50
CA ASP A 35 5.43 -29.68 16.36
C ASP A 35 5.60 -28.61 15.29
N ARG A 36 6.85 -28.26 14.97
CA ARG A 36 7.20 -27.20 14.02
C ARG A 36 7.17 -27.66 12.57
N ASN A 37 7.22 -28.96 12.30
CA ASN A 37 7.35 -29.52 10.97
C ASN A 37 8.45 -28.80 10.13
N ALA A 38 9.62 -28.62 10.71
CA ALA A 38 10.75 -27.88 10.13
C ALA A 38 12.01 -28.75 10.20
N HIS A 39 12.37 -29.37 9.10
CA HIS A 39 13.36 -30.47 9.09
C HIS A 39 14.67 -30.16 8.40
N ASN A 40 14.74 -29.03 7.66
CA ASN A 40 15.94 -28.72 6.89
C ASN A 40 16.32 -27.23 6.96
N ALA A 41 17.60 -26.97 6.72
CA ALA A 41 18.17 -25.62 6.60
C ALA A 41 19.31 -25.58 5.60
N ALA A 42 19.45 -24.43 4.95
CA ALA A 42 20.61 -24.12 4.12
C ALA A 42 21.26 -22.82 4.58
N VAL A 43 22.58 -22.75 4.44
CA VAL A 43 23.39 -21.59 4.82
C VAL A 43 24.36 -21.26 3.71
N VAL A 44 24.48 -19.99 3.36
CA VAL A 44 25.50 -19.46 2.46
C VAL A 44 26.24 -18.33 3.16
N VAL A 45 27.57 -18.40 3.17
CA VAL A 45 28.44 -17.32 3.69
C VAL A 45 29.37 -16.85 2.58
N LEU A 46 29.33 -15.54 2.31
CA LEU A 46 30.18 -14.89 1.28
C LEU A 46 31.10 -13.85 1.92
N ARG A 47 32.28 -13.70 1.36
CA ARG A 47 33.17 -12.56 1.61
C ARG A 47 32.73 -11.40 0.70
N ALA A 48 32.24 -10.30 1.28
CA ALA A 48 31.62 -9.22 0.53
C ALA A 48 32.52 -8.56 -0.54
N ASN A 49 33.81 -8.39 -0.23
CA ASN A 49 34.77 -7.67 -1.09
C ASN A 49 35.50 -8.53 -2.12
N THR A 50 35.31 -9.85 -2.12
CA THR A 50 35.93 -10.76 -3.10
C THR A 50 34.91 -11.61 -3.84
N GLY A 51 33.68 -11.71 -3.34
CA GLY A 51 32.66 -12.62 -3.88
C GLY A 51 32.88 -14.09 -3.57
N GLU A 52 33.88 -14.43 -2.76
CA GLU A 52 34.23 -15.81 -2.40
C GLU A 52 33.14 -16.46 -1.54
N ILE A 53 32.77 -17.68 -1.89
CA ILE A 53 31.88 -18.54 -1.09
C ILE A 53 32.77 -19.19 0.01
N LEU A 54 32.57 -18.72 1.25
CA LEU A 54 33.34 -19.22 2.41
C LEU A 54 32.71 -20.47 3.03
N ALA A 55 31.35 -20.55 2.99
CA ALA A 55 30.63 -21.74 3.42
C ALA A 55 29.34 -21.90 2.61
N MET A 56 28.97 -23.15 2.35
CA MET A 56 27.70 -23.51 1.71
C MET A 56 27.15 -24.81 2.31
N VAL A 57 26.12 -24.69 3.12
CA VAL A 57 25.37 -25.82 3.68
C VAL A 57 24.11 -25.98 2.84
N GLY A 58 24.01 -27.08 2.10
CA GLY A 58 22.83 -27.33 1.26
C GLY A 58 21.68 -28.02 1.98
N SER A 59 22.01 -28.77 3.04
CA SER A 59 21.08 -29.52 3.89
C SER A 59 21.74 -29.75 5.26
N VAL A 60 20.93 -29.96 6.30
CA VAL A 60 21.45 -30.30 7.65
C VAL A 60 22.03 -31.70 7.74
N ASP A 61 21.60 -32.62 6.86
CA ASP A 61 22.17 -33.98 6.73
C ASP A 61 21.99 -34.50 5.30
N PHE A 62 23.10 -34.59 4.58
CA PHE A 62 23.14 -35.02 3.19
C PHE A 62 22.64 -36.47 2.99
N TYR A 63 22.86 -37.33 3.99
CA TYR A 63 22.52 -38.77 3.87
C TYR A 63 21.11 -39.12 4.40
N ASN A 64 20.39 -38.15 4.87
CA ASN A 64 19.02 -38.35 5.39
C ASN A 64 18.00 -38.25 4.23
N GLU A 65 17.54 -39.43 3.78
CA GLU A 65 16.53 -39.53 2.70
C GLU A 65 15.15 -38.99 3.13
N ASP A 66 14.80 -39.02 4.42
CA ASP A 66 13.50 -38.55 4.94
C ASP A 66 13.29 -37.03 4.78
N ILE A 67 14.38 -36.27 4.60
CA ILE A 67 14.36 -34.82 4.41
C ILE A 67 14.86 -34.39 3.03
N ASP A 68 14.97 -35.33 2.06
CA ASP A 68 15.59 -35.07 0.77
C ASP A 68 17.00 -34.45 0.92
N GLY A 69 17.83 -34.99 1.81
CA GLY A 69 19.09 -34.40 2.23
C GLY A 69 20.11 -34.16 1.11
N GLU A 70 20.04 -34.89 0.00
CA GLU A 70 20.86 -34.69 -1.20
C GLU A 70 20.53 -33.40 -1.97
N VAL A 71 19.33 -32.82 -1.75
CA VAL A 71 18.92 -31.58 -2.43
C VAL A 71 19.68 -30.39 -1.83
N ASN A 72 20.47 -29.71 -2.66
CA ASN A 72 21.16 -28.50 -2.24
C ASN A 72 20.21 -27.29 -2.23
N MET A 73 19.63 -27.00 -1.06
CA MET A 73 18.68 -25.90 -0.88
C MET A 73 19.32 -24.51 -1.02
N ALA A 74 20.65 -24.38 -0.99
CA ALA A 74 21.32 -23.11 -1.24
C ALA A 74 21.18 -22.64 -2.70
N VAL A 75 20.89 -23.55 -3.63
CA VAL A 75 20.72 -23.26 -5.07
C VAL A 75 19.34 -23.68 -5.61
N ALA A 76 18.50 -24.27 -4.79
CA ALA A 76 17.11 -24.55 -5.13
C ALA A 76 16.29 -23.25 -5.20
N GLU A 77 15.32 -23.21 -6.10
CA GLU A 77 14.43 -22.07 -6.27
C GLU A 77 13.31 -22.14 -5.23
N ARG A 78 13.24 -21.12 -4.36
CA ARG A 78 12.26 -21.02 -3.27
C ARG A 78 11.70 -19.59 -3.17
N GLN A 79 10.53 -19.44 -2.59
CA GLN A 79 9.90 -18.15 -2.39
C GLN A 79 10.59 -17.37 -1.26
N PRO A 80 11.21 -16.20 -1.56
CA PRO A 80 11.99 -15.45 -0.58
C PRO A 80 11.13 -14.75 0.49
N GLY A 81 9.82 -14.68 0.31
CA GLY A 81 8.95 -13.90 1.16
C GLY A 81 9.41 -12.43 1.24
N SER A 82 9.22 -11.83 2.38
CA SER A 82 9.60 -10.43 2.65
C SER A 82 11.10 -10.12 2.55
N SER A 83 11.99 -11.12 2.38
CA SER A 83 13.41 -10.85 2.14
C SER A 83 13.66 -10.22 0.77
N PHE A 84 12.66 -10.23 -0.12
CA PHE A 84 12.70 -9.57 -1.43
C PHE A 84 12.40 -8.06 -1.36
N LYS A 85 11.76 -7.55 -0.31
CA LYS A 85 11.37 -6.14 -0.16
C LYS A 85 12.51 -5.12 -0.38
N PRO A 86 13.77 -5.37 0.04
CA PRO A 86 14.86 -4.43 -0.21
C PRO A 86 15.03 -4.04 -1.68
N PHE A 87 14.76 -4.93 -2.64
CA PHE A 87 14.83 -4.61 -4.07
C PHE A 87 13.76 -3.60 -4.48
N THR A 88 12.56 -3.71 -3.93
CA THR A 88 11.45 -2.78 -4.16
C THR A 88 11.77 -1.39 -3.61
N TYR A 89 12.20 -1.30 -2.35
CA TYR A 89 12.53 -0.02 -1.72
C TYR A 89 13.78 0.63 -2.34
N LEU A 90 14.79 -0.16 -2.69
CA LEU A 90 15.95 0.33 -3.43
C LEU A 90 15.56 0.95 -4.78
N THR A 91 14.67 0.26 -5.51
CA THR A 91 14.14 0.79 -6.78
C THR A 91 13.44 2.12 -6.55
N ALA A 92 12.67 2.25 -5.46
CA ALA A 92 12.03 3.51 -5.10
C ALA A 92 13.07 4.61 -4.80
N PHE A 93 14.06 4.33 -3.96
CA PHE A 93 15.12 5.30 -3.64
C PHE A 93 15.94 5.70 -4.88
N SER A 94 16.14 4.78 -5.83
CA SER A 94 16.89 5.07 -7.07
C SER A 94 16.19 6.07 -7.99
N THR A 95 14.90 6.34 -7.79
CA THR A 95 14.17 7.36 -8.56
C THR A 95 14.49 8.78 -8.09
N GLY A 96 15.10 8.97 -6.91
CA GLY A 96 15.27 10.26 -6.25
C GLY A 96 13.97 10.89 -5.72
N LYS A 97 12.81 10.28 -6.01
CA LYS A 97 11.50 10.75 -5.54
C LYS A 97 11.18 10.27 -4.11
N TYR A 98 11.68 9.09 -3.78
CA TYR A 98 11.44 8.45 -2.50
C TYR A 98 12.73 8.38 -1.68
N TYR A 99 12.61 8.46 -0.36
CA TYR A 99 13.71 8.47 0.59
C TYR A 99 13.28 7.74 1.90
N PRO A 100 14.21 7.36 2.78
CA PRO A 100 13.86 6.58 3.98
C PRO A 100 12.78 7.18 4.87
N ALA A 101 12.76 8.51 5.02
CA ALA A 101 11.75 9.22 5.81
C ALA A 101 10.42 9.46 5.06
N HIS A 102 10.29 9.07 3.78
CA HIS A 102 9.05 9.28 3.01
C HIS A 102 7.88 8.54 3.66
N MET A 103 6.75 9.24 3.85
CA MET A 103 5.55 8.66 4.46
C MET A 103 4.91 7.60 3.56
N VAL A 104 4.56 6.49 4.14
CA VAL A 104 3.72 5.45 3.57
C VAL A 104 2.59 5.11 4.54
N LEU A 105 1.47 4.66 4.02
CA LEU A 105 0.31 4.32 4.83
C LEU A 105 0.16 2.80 4.92
N ASP A 106 0.28 2.27 6.12
CA ASP A 106 -0.07 0.90 6.43
C ASP A 106 -1.54 0.84 6.86
N VAL A 107 -2.41 1.00 5.89
CA VAL A 107 -3.87 0.96 6.02
C VAL A 107 -4.44 0.01 4.97
N ARG A 108 -5.71 -0.37 5.10
CA ARG A 108 -6.34 -1.21 4.09
C ARG A 108 -6.33 -0.50 2.74
N GLN A 109 -5.66 -1.12 1.77
CA GLN A 109 -5.58 -0.64 0.40
C GLN A 109 -5.95 -1.75 -0.58
N VAL A 110 -6.54 -1.35 -1.69
CA VAL A 110 -6.97 -2.24 -2.77
C VAL A 110 -6.18 -1.86 -4.01
N PHE A 111 -5.55 -2.86 -4.63
CA PHE A 111 -4.74 -2.67 -5.83
C PHE A 111 -5.39 -3.39 -7.01
N PRO A 112 -5.49 -2.74 -8.18
CA PRO A 112 -5.88 -3.45 -9.39
C PRO A 112 -4.81 -4.47 -9.77
N ASP A 113 -5.22 -5.71 -10.06
CA ASP A 113 -4.36 -6.77 -10.56
C ASP A 113 -4.90 -7.27 -11.90
N PRO A 114 -4.12 -7.20 -12.99
CA PRO A 114 -4.58 -7.57 -14.33
C PRO A 114 -5.02 -9.04 -14.48
N GLN A 115 -4.56 -9.94 -13.60
CA GLN A 115 -4.89 -11.36 -13.65
C GLN A 115 -5.94 -11.78 -12.62
N ALA A 116 -5.88 -11.19 -11.41
CA ALA A 116 -6.77 -11.53 -10.31
C ALA A 116 -7.92 -10.52 -10.12
N GLY A 117 -7.96 -9.44 -10.95
CA GLY A 117 -8.92 -8.35 -10.83
C GLY A 117 -8.57 -7.40 -9.69
N ILE A 118 -8.48 -7.88 -8.48
CA ILE A 118 -8.20 -7.09 -7.28
C ILE A 118 -7.22 -7.83 -6.38
N TYR A 119 -6.22 -7.10 -5.86
CA TYR A 119 -5.28 -7.59 -4.87
C TYR A 119 -5.38 -6.75 -3.59
N VAL A 120 -5.70 -7.40 -2.46
CA VAL A 120 -5.78 -6.77 -1.14
C VAL A 120 -4.73 -7.41 -0.23
N PRO A 121 -3.56 -6.79 -0.06
CA PRO A 121 -2.53 -7.35 0.81
C PRO A 121 -2.91 -7.22 2.29
N GLU A 122 -2.52 -8.20 3.08
CA GLU A 122 -2.64 -8.18 4.54
C GLU A 122 -1.25 -8.22 5.18
N ASN A 123 -1.10 -7.61 6.37
CA ASN A 123 0.07 -7.80 7.20
C ASN A 123 0.06 -9.17 7.87
N TYR A 124 1.25 -9.63 8.27
CA TYR A 124 1.42 -10.91 8.96
C TYR A 124 0.59 -11.03 10.24
N ASP A 125 0.46 -9.94 10.99
CA ASP A 125 -0.34 -9.86 12.22
C ASP A 125 -1.82 -9.52 11.99
N ARG A 126 -2.23 -9.35 10.71
CA ARG A 126 -3.58 -8.95 10.27
C ARG A 126 -4.05 -7.61 10.85
N ARG A 127 -3.12 -6.69 11.10
CA ARG A 127 -3.40 -5.35 11.61
C ARG A 127 -2.88 -4.29 10.64
N TYR A 128 -3.44 -3.11 10.76
CA TYR A 128 -3.01 -1.90 10.07
C TYR A 128 -2.38 -0.95 11.09
N HIS A 129 -1.20 -0.41 10.77
CA HIS A 129 -0.39 0.38 11.71
C HIS A 129 -0.45 1.88 11.44
N GLY A 130 -1.15 2.29 10.36
CA GLY A 130 -1.33 3.68 10.01
C GLY A 130 -0.13 4.30 9.31
N PRO A 131 0.15 5.60 9.54
CA PRO A 131 1.25 6.28 8.89
C PRO A 131 2.59 5.85 9.49
N GLU A 132 3.54 5.56 8.63
CA GLU A 132 4.92 5.26 8.98
C GLU A 132 5.88 5.74 7.90
N THR A 133 7.16 5.75 8.17
CA THR A 133 8.18 6.05 7.15
C THR A 133 8.55 4.79 6.37
N MET A 134 9.09 4.94 5.15
CA MET A 134 9.61 3.80 4.38
C MET A 134 10.68 3.02 5.14
N ARG A 135 11.49 3.70 5.97
CA ARG A 135 12.45 3.09 6.90
C ARG A 135 11.75 2.14 7.87
N GLU A 136 10.72 2.62 8.54
CA GLU A 136 9.97 1.84 9.52
C GLU A 136 9.24 0.67 8.85
N ALA A 137 8.58 0.92 7.72
CA ALA A 137 7.86 -0.09 6.94
C ALA A 137 8.76 -1.24 6.50
N LEU A 138 9.96 -0.94 5.97
CA LEU A 138 10.92 -1.96 5.55
C LEU A 138 11.48 -2.74 6.76
N GLN A 139 11.81 -2.05 7.85
CA GLN A 139 12.36 -2.67 9.05
C GLN A 139 11.34 -3.52 9.81
N ARG A 140 10.09 -3.07 9.89
CA ARG A 140 8.96 -3.82 10.48
C ARG A 140 8.43 -4.89 9.54
N SER A 141 8.84 -4.83 8.27
CA SER A 141 8.42 -5.78 7.23
C SER A 141 6.93 -5.74 6.90
N HIS A 142 6.27 -4.56 7.04
CA HIS A 142 4.86 -4.42 6.71
C HIS A 142 4.61 -4.67 5.22
N ASN A 143 3.48 -5.28 4.90
CA ASN A 143 3.18 -5.76 3.55
C ASN A 143 2.56 -4.67 2.67
N ILE A 144 1.57 -3.94 3.21
CA ILE A 144 0.81 -2.94 2.44
C ILE A 144 1.73 -1.84 1.89
N PRO A 145 2.61 -1.21 2.71
CA PRO A 145 3.57 -0.22 2.21
C PRO A 145 4.52 -0.76 1.14
N ALA A 146 4.95 -2.02 1.24
CA ALA A 146 5.81 -2.65 0.24
C ALA A 146 5.08 -2.85 -1.09
N VAL A 147 3.82 -3.31 -1.05
CA VAL A 147 2.98 -3.47 -2.24
C VAL A 147 2.67 -2.12 -2.86
N TRP A 148 2.34 -1.11 -2.05
CA TRP A 148 2.15 0.26 -2.52
C TRP A 148 3.43 0.77 -3.22
N THR A 149 4.59 0.60 -2.60
CA THR A 149 5.87 1.02 -3.18
C THR A 149 6.12 0.32 -4.53
N LEU A 150 5.87 -1.00 -4.62
CA LEU A 150 6.01 -1.74 -5.87
C LEU A 150 5.06 -1.21 -6.96
N ALA A 151 3.81 -0.89 -6.60
CA ALA A 151 2.84 -0.30 -7.52
C ALA A 151 3.31 1.06 -8.06
N GLN A 152 3.98 1.88 -7.21
CA GLN A 152 4.50 3.18 -7.62
C GLN A 152 5.70 3.08 -8.58
N VAL A 153 6.60 2.13 -8.34
CA VAL A 153 7.84 2.01 -9.13
C VAL A 153 7.73 1.05 -10.31
N GLY A 154 6.71 0.20 -10.30
CA GLY A 154 6.45 -0.80 -11.34
C GLY A 154 7.24 -2.10 -11.18
N VAL A 155 6.54 -3.22 -11.37
CA VAL A 155 7.07 -4.58 -11.22
C VAL A 155 8.30 -4.81 -12.09
N LYS A 156 8.26 -4.41 -13.37
CA LYS A 156 9.38 -4.60 -14.30
C LYS A 156 10.67 -3.94 -13.80
N ASN A 157 10.59 -2.72 -13.29
CA ASN A 157 11.77 -1.99 -12.80
C ASN A 157 12.41 -2.69 -11.60
N VAL A 158 11.60 -3.33 -10.75
CA VAL A 158 12.09 -4.09 -9.59
C VAL A 158 12.72 -5.43 -10.04
N VAL A 159 12.15 -6.11 -11.03
CA VAL A 159 12.75 -7.31 -11.63
C VAL A 159 14.09 -6.97 -12.30
N ASP A 160 14.14 -5.89 -13.09
CA ASP A 160 15.38 -5.43 -13.74
C ASP A 160 16.46 -5.06 -12.70
N MET A 161 16.07 -4.43 -11.57
CA MET A 161 16.96 -4.13 -10.45
C MET A 161 17.49 -5.43 -9.80
N ALA A 162 16.61 -6.40 -9.55
CA ALA A 162 17.00 -7.69 -8.97
C ALA A 162 17.97 -8.44 -9.86
N HIS A 163 17.73 -8.52 -11.17
CA HIS A 163 18.63 -9.15 -12.14
C HIS A 163 20.02 -8.48 -12.15
N ARG A 164 20.04 -7.16 -12.21
CA ARG A 164 21.28 -6.37 -12.19
C ARG A 164 22.10 -6.60 -10.91
N LEU A 165 21.42 -6.79 -9.76
CA LEU A 165 22.07 -7.04 -8.48
C LEU A 165 22.49 -8.50 -8.26
N GLY A 166 22.02 -9.43 -9.09
CA GLY A 166 22.55 -10.81 -9.01
C GLY A 166 21.52 -11.93 -9.05
N ILE A 167 20.23 -11.64 -9.02
CA ILE A 167 19.18 -12.66 -9.13
C ILE A 167 19.18 -13.24 -10.55
N THR A 168 19.30 -14.56 -10.68
CA THR A 168 19.33 -15.26 -11.98
C THR A 168 18.00 -15.85 -12.40
N THR A 169 17.05 -15.87 -11.51
CA THR A 169 15.67 -16.33 -11.68
C THR A 169 14.74 -15.16 -12.04
N LEU A 170 13.44 -15.27 -11.80
CA LEU A 170 12.43 -14.27 -12.15
C LEU A 170 12.28 -14.08 -13.67
N ASN A 171 12.17 -15.20 -14.38
CA ASN A 171 12.17 -15.23 -15.86
C ASN A 171 10.76 -15.41 -16.46
N ARG A 172 9.68 -15.27 -15.67
CA ARG A 172 8.30 -15.34 -16.17
C ARG A 172 7.93 -14.04 -16.88
N ASP A 173 7.07 -14.13 -17.88
CA ASP A 173 6.59 -12.97 -18.65
C ASP A 173 5.77 -11.99 -17.80
N TYR A 174 5.20 -12.47 -16.70
CA TYR A 174 4.38 -11.68 -15.80
C TYR A 174 4.63 -12.01 -14.32
N TYR A 175 4.73 -10.96 -13.51
CA TYR A 175 4.68 -10.96 -12.06
C TYR A 175 3.70 -9.88 -11.59
N GLY A 176 2.83 -10.24 -10.63
CA GLY A 176 1.92 -9.31 -9.98
C GLY A 176 2.56 -8.54 -8.82
N LEU A 177 1.77 -7.74 -8.13
CA LEU A 177 2.20 -6.95 -6.97
C LEU A 177 2.63 -7.81 -5.77
N SER A 178 2.26 -9.09 -5.74
CA SER A 178 2.76 -10.07 -4.75
C SER A 178 4.27 -10.33 -4.87
N LEU A 179 4.94 -9.91 -5.95
CA LEU A 179 6.39 -10.09 -6.12
C LEU A 179 7.18 -9.53 -4.94
N THR A 180 6.84 -8.34 -4.44
CA THR A 180 7.53 -7.74 -3.28
C THR A 180 7.39 -8.54 -1.99
N LEU A 181 6.39 -9.42 -1.93
CA LEU A 181 6.14 -10.36 -0.83
C LEU A 181 6.72 -11.76 -1.11
N GLY A 182 7.50 -11.88 -2.19
CA GLY A 182 8.15 -13.13 -2.56
C GLY A 182 7.35 -14.00 -3.53
N GLY A 183 6.44 -13.44 -4.32
CA GLY A 183 5.65 -14.15 -5.34
C GLY A 183 6.44 -14.63 -6.56
N GLY A 184 7.76 -14.72 -6.47
CA GLY A 184 8.67 -15.27 -7.47
C GLY A 184 9.81 -16.03 -6.79
N GLU A 185 10.16 -17.19 -7.28
CA GLU A 185 11.17 -18.06 -6.70
C GLU A 185 12.60 -17.55 -7.00
N VAL A 186 13.48 -17.60 -5.99
CA VAL A 186 14.89 -17.20 -6.05
C VAL A 186 15.77 -18.24 -5.37
N LYS A 187 17.10 -18.16 -5.60
CA LYS A 187 18.09 -18.99 -4.95
C LYS A 187 18.70 -18.27 -3.74
N LEU A 188 18.97 -19.00 -2.67
CA LEU A 188 19.61 -18.44 -1.48
C LEU A 188 20.99 -17.84 -1.82
N LEU A 189 21.77 -18.51 -2.66
CA LEU A 189 23.05 -18.02 -3.13
C LEU A 189 22.92 -16.70 -3.90
N ASP A 190 21.95 -16.59 -4.81
CA ASP A 190 21.71 -15.37 -5.56
C ASP A 190 21.28 -14.20 -4.65
N MET A 191 20.44 -14.48 -3.66
CA MET A 191 20.02 -13.47 -2.66
C MET A 191 21.21 -12.99 -1.83
N ALA A 192 22.03 -13.92 -1.31
CA ALA A 192 23.23 -13.55 -0.55
C ALA A 192 24.21 -12.74 -1.42
N TYR A 193 24.38 -13.13 -2.68
CA TYR A 193 25.26 -12.43 -3.61
C TYR A 193 24.72 -11.03 -3.97
N ALA A 194 23.42 -10.86 -4.17
CA ALA A 194 22.81 -9.56 -4.38
C ALA A 194 22.99 -8.63 -3.17
N PHE A 195 22.86 -9.17 -1.95
CA PHE A 195 23.09 -8.39 -0.72
C PHE A 195 24.58 -8.05 -0.51
N SER A 196 25.51 -8.81 -1.09
CA SER A 196 26.93 -8.45 -1.07
C SER A 196 27.23 -7.14 -1.81
N VAL A 197 26.42 -6.77 -2.78
CA VAL A 197 26.52 -5.49 -3.49
C VAL A 197 26.24 -4.32 -2.53
N PHE A 198 25.27 -4.45 -1.63
CA PHE A 198 25.02 -3.45 -0.59
C PHE A 198 26.19 -3.35 0.39
N ALA A 199 26.66 -4.52 0.87
CA ALA A 199 27.81 -4.62 1.78
C ALA A 199 29.07 -3.96 1.20
N ASN A 200 29.26 -4.05 -0.11
CA ASN A 200 30.43 -3.59 -0.84
C ASN A 200 30.19 -2.26 -1.61
N ASN A 201 29.40 -1.35 -1.02
CA ASN A 201 29.19 0.02 -1.51
C ASN A 201 28.71 0.09 -2.97
N GLY A 202 27.81 -0.80 -3.37
CA GLY A 202 27.24 -0.83 -4.72
C GLY A 202 28.06 -1.56 -5.77
N ARG A 203 29.14 -2.22 -5.35
CA ARG A 203 30.03 -2.97 -6.25
C ARG A 203 29.76 -4.47 -6.17
N MET A 204 29.47 -5.06 -7.32
CA MET A 204 29.47 -6.50 -7.50
C MET A 204 30.91 -6.97 -7.67
N VAL A 205 31.34 -8.03 -6.99
CA VAL A 205 32.68 -8.58 -7.03
C VAL A 205 32.62 -10.09 -7.19
N GLY A 206 33.43 -10.64 -8.10
CA GLY A 206 33.43 -12.07 -8.38
C GLY A 206 34.28 -12.44 -9.59
N GLU A 207 33.92 -13.56 -10.24
CA GLU A 207 34.49 -14.00 -11.50
C GLU A 207 33.55 -13.70 -12.68
N PRO A 208 34.10 -13.41 -13.89
CA PRO A 208 33.25 -13.13 -15.05
C PRO A 208 32.34 -14.29 -15.40
N VAL A 209 31.04 -13.97 -15.60
CA VAL A 209 30.11 -14.92 -16.20
C VAL A 209 30.60 -15.28 -17.60
N PRO A 210 30.77 -16.59 -17.95
CA PRO A 210 31.17 -16.98 -19.28
C PRO A 210 30.32 -16.34 -20.37
N PRO A 211 30.91 -15.87 -21.48
CA PRO A 211 30.19 -15.13 -22.54
C PRO A 211 28.93 -15.84 -23.03
N GLU A 212 28.95 -17.16 -23.14
CA GLU A 212 27.84 -18.00 -23.59
C GLU A 212 26.69 -18.09 -22.57
N LYS A 213 26.92 -17.69 -21.30
CA LYS A 213 25.92 -17.65 -20.23
C LYS A 213 25.43 -16.23 -19.91
N GLN A 214 26.07 -15.21 -20.48
CA GLN A 214 25.68 -13.83 -20.24
C GLN A 214 24.28 -13.55 -20.82
N ARG A 215 23.47 -12.83 -20.06
CA ARG A 215 22.14 -12.37 -20.47
C ARG A 215 22.05 -10.86 -20.32
N PRO A 216 21.51 -10.12 -21.30
CA PRO A 216 21.31 -8.67 -21.19
C PRO A 216 20.50 -8.31 -19.94
N GLY A 217 20.96 -7.32 -19.16
CA GLY A 217 20.29 -6.86 -17.95
C GLY A 217 20.54 -7.69 -16.68
N TYR A 218 21.22 -8.85 -16.81
CA TYR A 218 21.59 -9.69 -15.69
C TYR A 218 23.00 -9.39 -15.19
N ARG A 219 23.36 -9.99 -14.05
CA ARG A 219 24.72 -9.92 -13.50
C ARG A 219 25.77 -10.39 -14.52
N THR A 220 26.91 -9.75 -14.49
CA THR A 220 28.08 -10.08 -15.35
C THR A 220 29.19 -10.80 -14.60
N LEU A 221 29.08 -10.85 -13.27
CA LEU A 221 29.99 -11.55 -12.38
C LEU A 221 29.25 -12.59 -11.56
N ASP A 222 29.87 -13.75 -11.38
CA ASP A 222 29.38 -14.82 -10.51
C ASP A 222 30.20 -14.86 -9.20
N PRO A 223 29.62 -15.37 -8.08
CA PRO A 223 30.38 -15.63 -6.86
C PRO A 223 31.45 -16.67 -7.11
N VAL A 224 32.61 -16.53 -6.44
CA VAL A 224 33.79 -17.34 -6.63
C VAL A 224 33.72 -18.56 -5.74
N ALA A 225 33.87 -19.76 -6.34
CA ALA A 225 33.89 -21.03 -5.63
C ALA A 225 35.23 -21.77 -5.78
N ILE A 226 35.92 -21.62 -6.92
CA ILE A 226 37.13 -22.35 -7.27
C ILE A 226 38.28 -21.37 -7.46
N LEU A 227 39.40 -21.62 -6.75
CA LEU A 227 40.61 -20.82 -6.87
C LEU A 227 41.60 -21.43 -7.88
N GLN A 228 41.69 -22.76 -7.94
CA GLN A 228 42.62 -23.43 -8.85
C GLN A 228 42.18 -24.87 -9.11
N VAL A 229 42.42 -25.36 -10.33
CA VAL A 229 42.27 -26.77 -10.67
C VAL A 229 43.60 -27.26 -11.29
N ARG A 230 44.11 -28.37 -10.79
CA ARG A 230 45.31 -29.06 -11.31
C ARG A 230 44.97 -30.48 -11.74
N ASP A 231 45.66 -30.96 -12.77
CA ASP A 231 45.61 -32.39 -13.15
C ASP A 231 46.49 -33.27 -12.24
N SER A 232 46.49 -34.58 -12.49
CA SER A 232 47.28 -35.55 -11.76
C SER A 232 48.81 -35.35 -11.91
N ASP A 233 49.24 -34.63 -12.94
CA ASP A 233 50.64 -34.34 -13.24
C ASP A 233 51.08 -32.98 -12.67
N GLY A 234 50.17 -32.27 -12.01
CA GLY A 234 50.41 -30.96 -11.37
C GLY A 234 50.25 -29.76 -12.30
N ASN A 235 49.83 -29.96 -13.57
CA ASN A 235 49.59 -28.85 -14.49
C ASN A 235 48.34 -28.09 -14.07
N ILE A 236 48.37 -26.76 -14.17
CA ILE A 236 47.24 -25.89 -13.86
C ILE A 236 46.28 -25.93 -15.05
N LEU A 237 45.05 -26.41 -14.80
CA LEU A 237 43.95 -26.44 -15.75
C LEU A 237 43.08 -25.18 -15.66
N TYR A 238 42.97 -24.61 -14.46
CA TYR A 238 42.25 -23.37 -14.17
C TYR A 238 42.94 -22.62 -13.06
N GLN A 239 43.00 -21.30 -13.16
CA GLN A 239 43.56 -20.42 -12.15
C GLN A 239 42.69 -19.17 -12.05
N TYR A 240 42.08 -18.96 -10.89
CA TYR A 240 41.46 -17.69 -10.53
C TYR A 240 42.57 -16.71 -10.12
N GLU A 241 42.71 -15.60 -10.84
CA GLU A 241 43.83 -14.68 -10.61
C GLU A 241 43.49 -13.61 -9.57
N LYS A 242 42.36 -12.93 -9.76
CA LYS A 242 41.90 -11.84 -8.88
C LYS A 242 40.42 -11.61 -9.05
N PRO A 243 39.73 -11.06 -8.03
CA PRO A 243 38.35 -10.65 -8.17
C PRO A 243 38.21 -9.51 -9.18
N GLU A 244 37.28 -9.65 -10.11
CA GLU A 244 36.80 -8.54 -10.89
C GLU A 244 35.76 -7.77 -10.09
N SER A 245 35.60 -6.46 -10.38
CA SER A 245 34.71 -5.60 -9.66
C SER A 245 33.99 -4.63 -10.61
N GLN A 246 32.68 -4.61 -10.53
CA GLN A 246 31.82 -3.73 -11.33
C GLN A 246 30.91 -2.92 -10.44
N GLU A 247 30.81 -1.61 -10.66
CA GLU A 247 29.79 -0.79 -10.03
C GLU A 247 28.45 -1.05 -10.72
N VAL A 248 27.47 -1.58 -9.95
CA VAL A 248 26.12 -1.89 -10.43
C VAL A 248 25.06 -1.04 -9.72
N LEU A 249 25.46 -0.37 -8.65
CA LEU A 249 24.64 0.55 -7.86
C LEU A 249 25.55 1.70 -7.38
N SER A 250 25.02 2.92 -7.29
CA SER A 250 25.80 4.02 -6.71
C SER A 250 26.12 3.76 -5.23
N PRO A 251 27.31 4.18 -4.74
CA PRO A 251 27.64 4.04 -3.32
C PRO A 251 26.63 4.68 -2.37
N GLN A 252 25.98 5.77 -2.81
CA GLN A 252 24.97 6.48 -2.04
C GLN A 252 23.70 5.62 -1.84
N LEU A 253 23.20 4.98 -2.90
CA LEU A 253 22.05 4.10 -2.82
C LEU A 253 22.36 2.86 -1.99
N ALA A 254 23.55 2.29 -2.14
CA ALA A 254 23.98 1.18 -1.29
C ALA A 254 24.02 1.59 0.19
N TYR A 255 24.56 2.78 0.49
CA TYR A 255 24.60 3.30 1.85
C TYR A 255 23.21 3.56 2.41
N MET A 256 22.27 4.09 1.62
CA MET A 256 20.88 4.26 2.07
C MET A 256 20.27 2.93 2.50
N MET A 257 20.46 1.86 1.71
CA MET A 257 20.02 0.52 2.09
C MET A 257 20.73 0.00 3.34
N ASN A 258 22.05 0.18 3.44
CA ASN A 258 22.85 -0.18 4.62
C ASN A 258 22.33 0.52 5.87
N ASN A 259 22.10 1.83 5.79
CA ASN A 259 21.63 2.64 6.89
C ASN A 259 20.19 2.24 7.33
N VAL A 260 19.29 1.97 6.38
CA VAL A 260 17.94 1.51 6.70
C VAL A 260 18.00 0.10 7.30
N LEU A 261 18.67 -0.86 6.64
CA LEU A 261 18.67 -2.27 7.07
C LEU A 261 19.51 -2.54 8.33
N SER A 262 20.41 -1.64 8.73
CA SER A 262 21.18 -1.76 9.97
C SER A 262 20.58 -1.02 11.16
N ASP A 263 19.52 -0.22 10.97
CA ASP A 263 18.84 0.48 12.07
C ASP A 263 18.01 -0.50 12.92
N PRO A 264 18.40 -0.80 14.16
CA PRO A 264 17.68 -1.76 14.98
C PRO A 264 16.42 -1.17 15.64
N ARG A 265 16.27 0.15 15.69
CA ARG A 265 15.23 0.86 16.46
C ARG A 265 13.80 0.51 16.06
N PRO A 266 13.44 0.39 14.77
CA PRO A 266 12.08 0.05 14.36
C PRO A 266 11.70 -1.43 14.53
N ARG A 267 12.68 -2.35 14.71
CA ARG A 267 12.46 -3.81 14.70
C ARG A 267 11.67 -4.38 15.90
N PRO A 268 11.89 -3.94 17.16
CA PRO A 268 11.25 -4.57 18.32
C PRO A 268 9.72 -4.64 18.28
N PRO A 269 8.99 -3.65 17.77
CA PRO A 269 7.54 -3.75 17.66
C PRO A 269 7.07 -4.91 16.79
N ALA A 270 7.81 -5.26 15.72
CA ALA A 270 7.44 -6.31 14.78
C ALA A 270 7.98 -7.70 15.19
N PHE A 271 9.19 -7.77 15.73
CA PHE A 271 9.89 -9.05 16.00
C PHE A 271 10.01 -9.40 17.47
N GLY A 272 9.63 -8.51 18.39
CA GLY A 272 9.70 -8.73 19.82
C GLY A 272 11.08 -9.25 20.27
N ARG A 273 11.10 -10.35 21.02
CA ARG A 273 12.35 -10.97 21.51
C ARG A 273 13.30 -11.50 20.42
N PHE A 274 12.80 -11.72 19.21
CA PHE A 274 13.62 -12.25 18.11
C PHE A 274 14.43 -11.17 17.41
N ALA A 275 14.16 -9.88 17.64
CA ALA A 275 14.95 -8.77 17.09
C ALA A 275 16.44 -8.86 17.44
N LYS A 276 16.78 -9.47 18.59
CA LYS A 276 18.16 -9.69 19.03
C LYS A 276 18.99 -10.56 18.10
N TYR A 277 18.37 -11.44 17.32
CA TYR A 277 19.08 -12.30 16.37
C TYR A 277 19.43 -11.59 15.04
N LEU A 278 19.02 -10.34 14.88
CA LEU A 278 19.31 -9.52 13.70
C LEU A 278 20.40 -8.47 13.96
N VAL A 279 21.12 -8.57 15.06
CA VAL A 279 22.20 -7.64 15.47
C VAL A 279 23.37 -8.42 16.01
N LEU A 280 24.55 -7.81 15.98
CA LEU A 280 25.73 -8.22 16.74
C LEU A 280 26.09 -7.07 17.68
N ASP A 281 26.62 -7.40 18.88
CA ASP A 281 26.84 -6.40 19.92
C ASP A 281 27.98 -5.41 19.59
N ASP A 282 28.93 -5.81 18.75
CA ASP A 282 30.18 -5.09 18.52
C ASP A 282 30.28 -4.40 17.17
N ARG A 283 29.28 -4.58 16.28
CA ARG A 283 29.34 -4.05 14.91
C ARG A 283 27.95 -3.89 14.29
N PRO A 284 27.77 -2.98 13.30
CA PRO A 284 26.50 -2.83 12.60
C PRO A 284 26.23 -4.07 11.72
N VAL A 285 24.98 -4.53 11.76
CA VAL A 285 24.47 -5.63 10.91
C VAL A 285 23.22 -5.15 10.19
N ALA A 286 23.29 -5.13 8.88
CA ALA A 286 22.11 -4.96 8.04
C ALA A 286 21.45 -6.32 7.80
N ALA A 287 20.14 -6.45 8.06
CA ALA A 287 19.47 -7.74 7.94
C ALA A 287 17.99 -7.59 7.52
N LYS A 288 17.51 -8.60 6.79
CA LYS A 288 16.11 -8.74 6.43
C LYS A 288 15.63 -10.18 6.55
N THR A 289 14.51 -10.35 7.21
CA THR A 289 13.80 -11.64 7.30
C THR A 289 12.80 -11.79 6.16
N GLY A 290 12.50 -13.03 5.81
CA GLY A 290 11.44 -13.41 4.88
C GLY A 290 10.65 -14.59 5.43
N THR A 291 9.39 -14.66 5.09
CA THR A 291 8.51 -15.80 5.34
C THR A 291 7.58 -15.91 4.14
N SER A 292 7.57 -17.06 3.48
CA SER A 292 6.62 -17.30 2.38
C SER A 292 5.23 -17.65 2.92
N ASN A 293 4.25 -17.63 2.03
CA ASN A 293 2.89 -18.05 2.36
C ASN A 293 2.88 -19.47 2.94
N ASP A 294 1.96 -19.72 3.86
CA ASP A 294 1.80 -21.00 4.56
C ASP A 294 3.05 -21.47 5.31
N PHE A 295 3.99 -20.56 5.60
CA PHE A 295 5.25 -20.91 6.31
C PHE A 295 6.09 -21.99 5.62
N ARG A 296 6.13 -22.06 4.30
CA ARG A 296 6.92 -23.06 3.57
C ARG A 296 8.40 -22.74 3.58
N ASP A 297 8.74 -21.45 3.57
CA ASP A 297 10.11 -20.96 3.53
C ASP A 297 10.32 -19.86 4.57
N ALA A 298 11.32 -20.01 5.41
CA ALA A 298 11.76 -19.02 6.38
C ALA A 298 13.17 -18.56 6.03
N TRP A 299 13.33 -17.24 5.79
CA TRP A 299 14.57 -16.65 5.33
C TRP A 299 15.12 -15.63 6.30
N THR A 300 16.45 -15.54 6.38
CA THR A 300 17.16 -14.39 6.93
C THR A 300 18.42 -14.16 6.13
N ILE A 301 18.56 -12.95 5.57
CA ILE A 301 19.76 -12.55 4.85
C ILE A 301 20.24 -11.26 5.49
N GLY A 302 21.52 -11.21 5.80
CA GLY A 302 22.12 -10.01 6.37
C GLY A 302 23.62 -9.98 6.16
N TYR A 303 24.22 -8.85 6.49
CA TYR A 303 25.60 -8.57 6.18
C TYR A 303 26.21 -7.48 7.07
N THR A 304 27.51 -7.51 7.14
CA THR A 304 28.41 -6.42 7.53
C THR A 304 29.18 -5.96 6.28
N PRO A 305 30.04 -4.94 6.35
CA PRO A 305 30.95 -4.62 5.23
C PRO A 305 31.89 -5.77 4.83
N GLN A 306 32.01 -6.82 5.64
CA GLN A 306 32.99 -7.89 5.46
C GLN A 306 32.38 -9.21 5.03
N ILE A 307 31.27 -9.61 5.61
CA ILE A 307 30.62 -10.92 5.46
C ILE A 307 29.14 -10.74 5.14
N VAL A 308 28.66 -11.58 4.23
CA VAL A 308 27.22 -11.76 3.97
C VAL A 308 26.82 -13.17 4.35
N THR A 309 25.73 -13.33 5.07
CA THR A 309 25.16 -14.63 5.42
C THR A 309 23.69 -14.69 4.99
N GLY A 310 23.34 -15.70 4.22
CA GLY A 310 21.98 -16.07 3.89
C GLY A 310 21.62 -17.39 4.56
N VAL A 311 20.42 -17.47 5.13
CA VAL A 311 19.89 -18.68 5.76
C VAL A 311 18.48 -18.93 5.26
N TRP A 312 18.19 -20.16 4.89
CA TRP A 312 16.87 -20.69 4.61
C TRP A 312 16.56 -21.82 5.59
N VAL A 313 15.33 -21.91 6.06
CA VAL A 313 14.76 -23.00 6.86
C VAL A 313 13.42 -23.39 6.24
N GLY A 314 13.18 -24.70 6.10
CA GLY A 314 11.97 -25.23 5.49
C GLY A 314 12.08 -26.74 5.27
N ASN A 315 11.18 -27.27 4.43
CA ASN A 315 11.17 -28.66 3.99
C ASN A 315 11.54 -28.72 2.50
N ALA A 316 12.42 -29.67 2.12
CA ALA A 316 12.90 -29.76 0.74
C ALA A 316 11.75 -30.14 -0.23
N ASP A 317 10.80 -30.91 0.21
CA ASP A 317 9.56 -31.30 -0.50
C ASP A 317 8.50 -30.19 -0.57
N ASN A 318 8.79 -29.03 0.03
CA ASN A 318 7.90 -27.87 0.09
C ASN A 318 6.66 -28.04 0.98
N GLU A 319 6.66 -28.98 1.92
CA GLU A 319 5.61 -29.04 2.95
C GLU A 319 5.64 -27.79 3.86
N PRO A 320 4.45 -27.29 4.30
CA PRO A 320 4.40 -26.14 5.20
C PRO A 320 4.96 -26.45 6.59
N MET A 321 5.70 -25.52 7.15
CA MET A 321 6.09 -25.56 8.57
C MET A 321 4.96 -25.02 9.46
N ASN A 322 4.95 -25.39 10.74
CA ASN A 322 3.96 -24.91 11.70
C ASN A 322 4.47 -23.65 12.43
N HIS A 323 4.04 -22.48 11.91
CA HIS A 323 4.35 -21.17 12.50
C HIS A 323 5.86 -20.87 12.64
N VAL A 324 6.68 -21.32 11.71
CA VAL A 324 8.12 -21.00 11.65
C VAL A 324 8.34 -19.86 10.65
N SER A 325 8.48 -18.64 11.18
CA SER A 325 8.84 -17.47 10.36
C SER A 325 10.36 -17.34 10.23
N GLY A 326 10.82 -16.47 9.32
CA GLY A 326 12.24 -16.14 9.19
C GLY A 326 12.89 -15.71 10.51
N ALA A 327 12.16 -14.96 11.34
CA ALA A 327 12.66 -14.54 12.66
C ALA A 327 12.78 -15.69 13.67
N ILE A 328 11.95 -16.73 13.56
CA ILE A 328 11.95 -17.88 14.48
C ILE A 328 12.92 -18.96 14.00
N GLY A 329 12.90 -19.32 12.71
CA GLY A 329 13.70 -20.41 12.14
C GLY A 329 15.09 -19.96 11.69
N ALA A 330 15.15 -19.01 10.77
CA ALA A 330 16.41 -18.65 10.10
C ALA A 330 17.27 -17.63 10.87
N ALA A 331 16.66 -16.67 11.60
CA ALA A 331 17.43 -15.62 12.27
C ALA A 331 18.36 -16.14 13.39
N PRO A 332 18.01 -17.14 14.22
CA PRO A 332 18.94 -17.70 15.20
C PRO A 332 20.18 -18.34 14.53
N ILE A 333 19.98 -19.11 13.45
CA ILE A 333 21.08 -19.69 12.68
C ILE A 333 21.96 -18.59 12.07
N PHE A 334 21.32 -17.58 11.46
CA PHE A 334 22.00 -16.41 10.90
C PHE A 334 22.89 -15.73 11.94
N HIS A 335 22.37 -15.44 13.13
CA HIS A 335 23.09 -14.76 14.22
C HIS A 335 24.34 -15.54 14.61
N ASP A 336 24.20 -16.83 14.89
CA ASP A 336 25.29 -17.66 15.40
C ASP A 336 26.37 -17.89 14.34
N VAL A 337 25.98 -18.09 13.06
CA VAL A 337 26.93 -18.18 11.93
C VAL A 337 27.66 -16.86 11.72
N MET A 338 26.96 -15.71 11.78
CA MET A 338 27.58 -14.39 11.69
C MET A 338 28.59 -14.15 12.83
N ALA A 339 28.26 -14.54 14.05
CA ALA A 339 29.16 -14.42 15.20
C ALA A 339 30.45 -15.23 14.98
N VAL A 340 30.34 -16.48 14.50
CA VAL A 340 31.51 -17.33 14.17
C VAL A 340 32.32 -16.72 13.03
N ALA A 341 31.69 -16.32 11.93
CA ALA A 341 32.36 -15.75 10.76
C ALA A 341 33.16 -14.47 11.08
N HIS A 342 32.76 -13.76 12.12
CA HIS A 342 33.44 -12.52 12.56
C HIS A 342 34.43 -12.68 13.71
N LYS A 343 34.60 -13.89 14.23
CA LYS A 343 35.40 -14.15 15.45
C LYS A 343 36.80 -13.53 15.40
N HIS A 344 37.41 -13.48 14.21
CA HIS A 344 38.77 -12.99 14.01
C HIS A 344 38.85 -11.73 13.13
N LEU A 345 37.69 -11.13 12.80
CA LEU A 345 37.62 -9.93 11.98
C LEU A 345 37.38 -8.71 12.88
N PRO A 346 38.13 -7.61 12.67
CA PRO A 346 37.88 -6.37 13.42
C PRO A 346 36.53 -5.80 13.04
N PRO A 347 35.82 -5.10 13.96
CA PRO A 347 34.62 -4.36 13.63
C PRO A 347 34.87 -3.29 12.56
N VAL A 348 33.96 -3.20 11.58
CA VAL A 348 34.01 -2.21 10.49
C VAL A 348 32.64 -1.60 10.32
N GLU A 349 32.58 -0.26 10.27
CA GLU A 349 31.38 0.50 9.99
C GLU A 349 31.07 0.52 8.48
N PHE A 350 29.79 0.67 8.12
CA PHE A 350 29.40 0.94 6.73
C PHE A 350 29.97 2.28 6.27
N TYR A 351 30.67 2.28 5.15
CA TYR A 351 31.25 3.49 4.58
C TYR A 351 30.14 4.45 4.13
N ARG A 352 30.15 5.67 4.67
CA ARG A 352 29.25 6.75 4.25
C ARG A 352 29.91 7.53 3.11
N PRO A 353 29.40 7.44 1.88
CA PRO A 353 29.95 8.19 0.75
C PRO A 353 29.54 9.69 0.83
N PRO A 354 30.30 10.59 0.16
CA PRO A 354 29.84 11.96 -0.07
C PRO A 354 28.53 11.95 -0.89
N GLY A 355 27.71 13.01 -0.76
CA GLY A 355 26.40 13.09 -1.41
C GLY A 355 25.27 12.43 -0.61
N ILE A 356 25.51 12.12 0.67
CA ILE A 356 24.47 11.76 1.65
C ILE A 356 24.44 12.89 2.69
N VAL A 357 23.27 13.47 2.89
CA VAL A 357 23.01 14.54 3.86
C VAL A 357 22.03 14.08 4.94
N ASP A 358 22.21 14.59 6.16
CA ASP A 358 21.26 14.44 7.25
C ASP A 358 20.37 15.67 7.29
N LEU A 359 19.07 15.47 7.44
CA LEU A 359 18.09 16.54 7.54
C LEU A 359 17.07 16.24 8.62
N GLU A 360 16.70 17.26 9.39
CA GLU A 360 15.53 17.20 10.26
C GLU A 360 14.25 17.26 9.43
N VAL A 361 13.37 16.30 9.64
CA VAL A 361 12.07 16.21 8.99
C VAL A 361 10.99 15.87 10.02
N CYS A 362 9.75 16.10 9.64
CA CYS A 362 8.61 15.78 10.48
C CYS A 362 8.17 14.32 10.29
N TRP A 363 7.98 13.59 11.37
CA TRP A 363 7.30 12.30 11.33
C TRP A 363 5.77 12.51 11.35
N PRO A 364 4.96 11.80 10.57
CA PRO A 364 5.34 10.78 9.61
C PRO A 364 5.58 11.31 8.19
N SER A 365 5.32 12.60 7.91
CA SER A 365 5.32 13.15 6.55
C SER A 365 6.66 13.04 5.82
N GLY A 366 7.77 13.05 6.57
CA GLY A 366 9.12 13.12 5.99
C GLY A 366 9.44 14.47 5.36
N LEU A 367 8.63 15.52 5.60
CA LEU A 367 8.76 16.87 5.08
C LEU A 367 9.45 17.80 6.10
N LEU A 368 9.80 19.02 5.68
CA LEU A 368 10.47 20.01 6.55
C LEU A 368 9.62 20.34 7.78
N PRO A 369 10.22 20.48 8.98
CA PRO A 369 9.47 20.64 10.21
C PRO A 369 8.79 22.01 10.30
N THR A 370 7.51 22.02 10.63
CA THR A 370 6.73 23.20 11.02
C THR A 370 6.82 23.46 12.52
N PRO A 371 6.39 24.64 13.01
CA PRO A 371 6.24 24.89 14.45
C PRO A 371 5.36 23.85 15.15
N GLU A 372 4.28 23.44 14.50
CA GLU A 372 3.33 22.43 15.00
C GLU A 372 3.99 21.07 15.20
N CYS A 373 4.76 20.63 14.20
CA CYS A 373 5.52 19.39 14.28
C CYS A 373 6.55 19.39 15.42
N ARG A 374 7.23 20.55 15.64
CA ARG A 374 8.17 20.72 16.76
C ARG A 374 7.45 20.68 18.11
N GLU A 375 6.29 21.32 18.20
CA GLU A 375 5.47 21.37 19.42
C GLU A 375 4.99 19.99 19.85
N VAL A 376 4.60 19.13 18.91
CA VAL A 376 4.21 17.74 19.19
C VAL A 376 5.39 16.77 19.30
N HIS A 377 6.63 17.26 19.26
CA HIS A 377 7.86 16.47 19.37
C HIS A 377 7.98 15.34 18.35
N LYS A 378 7.59 15.61 17.10
CA LYS A 378 7.62 14.65 16.00
C LYS A 378 8.73 14.90 14.98
N VAL A 379 9.71 15.74 15.31
CA VAL A 379 10.89 15.93 14.47
C VAL A 379 11.84 14.75 14.63
N ILE A 380 12.25 14.20 13.50
CA ILE A 380 13.24 13.12 13.38
C ILE A 380 14.37 13.57 12.46
N THR A 381 15.54 12.96 12.59
CA THR A 381 16.63 13.11 11.62
C THR A 381 16.73 11.87 10.76
N ASP A 382 16.78 12.03 9.44
CA ASP A 382 16.99 10.95 8.49
C ASP A 382 17.97 11.37 7.38
N ILE A 383 18.36 10.41 6.52
CA ILE A 383 19.33 10.60 5.45
C ILE A 383 18.64 10.78 4.10
N PHE A 384 19.28 11.58 3.24
CA PHE A 384 18.80 11.90 1.90
C PHE A 384 19.97 11.89 0.90
N LEU A 385 19.64 11.65 -0.37
CA LEU A 385 20.55 11.95 -1.46
C LEU A 385 20.65 13.47 -1.62
N GLU A 386 21.86 14.02 -1.68
CA GLU A 386 22.10 15.44 -1.91
C GLU A 386 21.39 15.92 -3.19
N GLY A 387 20.59 16.98 -3.07
CA GLY A 387 19.74 17.52 -4.14
C GLY A 387 18.39 16.84 -4.31
N HIS A 388 18.05 15.86 -3.46
CA HIS A 388 16.76 15.17 -3.43
C HIS A 388 16.07 15.24 -2.07
N GLU A 389 16.46 16.22 -1.25
CA GLU A 389 15.84 16.51 0.03
C GLU A 389 14.43 17.09 -0.17
N PRO A 390 13.50 16.89 0.78
CA PRO A 390 12.19 17.53 0.71
C PRO A 390 12.34 19.06 0.78
N THR A 391 11.59 19.75 -0.08
CA THR A 391 11.52 21.22 -0.11
C THR A 391 10.23 21.76 0.49
N GLU A 392 9.24 20.90 0.70
CA GLU A 392 7.93 21.23 1.25
C GLU A 392 7.94 21.09 2.78
N TYR A 393 7.11 21.91 3.43
CA TYR A 393 6.89 21.83 4.87
C TYR A 393 5.81 20.80 5.22
N ASP A 394 5.90 20.29 6.44
CA ASP A 394 4.93 19.33 6.98
C ASP A 394 3.49 19.82 6.81
N ASN A 395 2.66 18.93 6.32
CA ASN A 395 1.23 19.16 6.10
C ASN A 395 0.36 18.23 6.96
N VAL A 396 0.96 17.37 7.77
CA VAL A 396 0.28 16.40 8.63
C VAL A 396 -0.11 16.99 9.97
N TRP A 397 0.80 17.70 10.63
CA TRP A 397 0.51 18.30 11.93
C TRP A 397 0.01 19.73 11.76
N ARG A 398 -1.27 19.94 12.03
CA ARG A 398 -1.94 21.24 11.80
C ARG A 398 -2.63 21.74 13.05
N ALA A 399 -2.47 23.05 13.31
CA ALA A 399 -3.12 23.71 14.41
C ALA A 399 -4.50 24.27 14.02
N PHE A 400 -5.46 24.11 14.90
CA PHE A 400 -6.81 24.65 14.79
C PHE A 400 -7.16 25.39 16.09
N GLU A 401 -7.86 26.52 15.97
CA GLU A 401 -8.47 27.19 17.11
C GLU A 401 -9.87 26.60 17.38
N ILE A 402 -10.09 26.17 18.61
CA ILE A 402 -11.30 25.48 19.04
C ILE A 402 -11.96 26.31 20.14
N ASN A 403 -13.29 26.46 20.10
CA ASN A 403 -14.04 26.90 21.28
C ASN A 403 -14.03 25.76 22.31
N LYS A 404 -13.32 25.95 23.42
CA LYS A 404 -13.13 24.93 24.46
C LYS A 404 -14.42 24.55 25.20
N VAL A 405 -15.50 25.33 25.06
CA VAL A 405 -16.81 25.07 25.73
C VAL A 405 -17.65 24.10 24.92
N ASN A 406 -17.82 24.36 23.60
CA ASN A 406 -18.67 23.56 22.74
C ASN A 406 -17.90 22.60 21.82
N GLY A 407 -16.57 22.70 21.78
CA GLY A 407 -15.72 21.84 20.98
C GLY A 407 -15.72 22.12 19.47
N LYS A 408 -16.37 23.19 19.01
CA LYS A 408 -16.42 23.59 17.59
C LYS A 408 -15.20 24.43 17.19
N LEU A 409 -14.95 24.60 15.88
CA LEU A 409 -13.92 25.51 15.37
C LEU A 409 -14.23 26.95 15.79
N ALA A 410 -13.27 27.60 16.41
CA ALA A 410 -13.44 28.99 16.81
C ALA A 410 -13.54 29.92 15.60
N THR A 411 -14.37 30.93 15.73
CA THR A 411 -14.57 31.99 14.73
C THR A 411 -13.91 33.31 15.23
N PRO A 412 -13.81 34.33 14.40
CA PRO A 412 -13.38 35.65 14.86
C PRO A 412 -14.29 36.23 15.98
N TYR A 413 -15.51 35.72 16.12
CA TYR A 413 -16.46 36.14 17.12
C TYR A 413 -16.41 35.36 18.42
N THR A 414 -15.79 34.18 18.41
CA THR A 414 -15.52 33.41 19.63
C THR A 414 -14.64 34.25 20.57
N PRO A 415 -15.06 34.50 21.83
CA PRO A 415 -14.26 35.24 22.78
C PRO A 415 -12.83 34.66 22.92
N PRO A 416 -11.79 35.50 22.97
CA PRO A 416 -10.40 35.03 23.04
C PRO A 416 -10.14 34.08 24.20
N GLU A 417 -10.79 34.31 25.35
CA GLU A 417 -10.69 33.47 26.54
C GLU A 417 -11.32 32.07 26.40
N LEU A 418 -12.16 31.88 25.37
CA LEU A 418 -12.77 30.58 25.05
C LEU A 418 -12.03 29.86 23.93
N ARG A 419 -11.09 30.51 23.27
CA ARG A 419 -10.28 29.88 22.23
C ARG A 419 -9.17 29.05 22.83
N GLU A 420 -8.99 27.86 22.28
CA GLU A 420 -7.90 26.94 22.60
C GLU A 420 -7.28 26.47 21.29
N ARG A 421 -5.95 26.65 21.17
CA ARG A 421 -5.21 26.10 20.03
C ARG A 421 -4.92 24.64 20.28
N ARG A 422 -5.34 23.75 19.36
CA ARG A 422 -5.05 22.32 19.37
C ARG A 422 -4.39 21.90 18.08
N ILE A 423 -3.46 20.96 18.17
CA ILE A 423 -2.78 20.38 17.02
C ILE A 423 -3.34 18.98 16.77
N TYR A 424 -3.69 18.74 15.52
CA TYR A 424 -4.23 17.45 15.05
C TYR A 424 -3.34 16.85 13.99
N MET A 425 -3.33 15.51 13.92
CA MET A 425 -2.73 14.75 12.82
C MET A 425 -3.75 14.63 11.70
N ILE A 426 -3.48 15.26 10.58
CA ILE A 426 -4.31 15.22 9.37
C ILE A 426 -3.65 14.30 8.38
N LEU A 427 -4.28 13.18 8.09
CA LEU A 427 -3.79 12.19 7.15
C LEU A 427 -4.61 12.21 5.86
N PRO A 428 -4.07 11.67 4.77
CA PRO A 428 -4.81 11.49 3.53
C PRO A 428 -6.09 10.66 3.73
N PRO A 429 -7.12 10.83 2.88
CA PRO A 429 -8.42 10.16 3.00
C PRO A 429 -8.34 8.63 3.12
N GLU A 430 -7.34 8.01 2.51
CA GLU A 430 -7.09 6.56 2.57
C GLU A 430 -6.89 6.05 4.00
N ALA A 431 -6.48 6.91 4.92
CA ALA A 431 -6.30 6.59 6.33
C ALA A 431 -7.57 6.75 7.19
N ASN A 432 -8.71 7.17 6.61
CA ASN A 432 -9.92 7.51 7.37
C ASN A 432 -10.45 6.36 8.24
N ASP A 433 -10.42 5.13 7.73
CA ASP A 433 -10.88 3.98 8.50
C ASP A 433 -9.94 3.69 9.67
N TRP A 434 -8.63 3.72 9.41
CA TRP A 434 -7.63 3.56 10.46
C TRP A 434 -7.72 4.66 11.54
N ILE A 435 -7.97 5.92 11.14
CA ILE A 435 -8.20 7.06 12.06
C ILE A 435 -9.36 6.77 13.00
N LYS A 436 -10.49 6.26 12.46
CA LYS A 436 -11.69 5.95 13.26
C LYS A 436 -11.45 4.76 14.20
N GLU A 437 -10.87 3.67 13.67
CA GLU A 437 -10.60 2.45 14.44
C GLU A 437 -9.63 2.69 15.59
N ASN A 438 -8.64 3.58 15.39
CA ASN A 438 -7.65 3.92 16.39
C ASN A 438 -7.99 5.17 17.22
N HIS A 439 -9.20 5.71 17.04
CA HIS A 439 -9.70 6.88 17.78
C HIS A 439 -8.75 8.08 17.72
N ILE A 440 -8.11 8.30 16.56
CA ILE A 440 -7.21 9.44 16.37
C ILE A 440 -8.02 10.73 16.37
N PRO A 441 -7.73 11.67 17.28
CA PRO A 441 -8.49 12.92 17.35
C PRO A 441 -8.42 13.67 16.02
N GLN A 442 -9.58 14.12 15.53
CA GLN A 442 -9.70 14.92 14.33
C GLN A 442 -10.25 16.30 14.66
N PRO A 443 -9.92 17.35 13.89
CA PRO A 443 -10.50 18.66 14.09
C PRO A 443 -12.01 18.61 13.91
N PRO A 444 -12.77 19.41 14.67
CA PRO A 444 -14.20 19.53 14.45
C PRO A 444 -14.46 20.09 13.05
N LYS A 445 -15.59 19.67 12.45
CA LYS A 445 -16.01 20.12 11.12
C LYS A 445 -16.93 21.35 11.19
N GLU A 446 -17.53 21.61 12.35
CA GLU A 446 -18.46 22.69 12.54
C GLU A 446 -17.79 23.90 13.18
N TYR A 447 -18.12 25.07 12.68
CA TYR A 447 -17.73 26.34 13.30
C TYR A 447 -18.63 26.67 14.49
N ASP A 448 -18.06 27.43 15.44
CA ASP A 448 -18.76 27.98 16.59
C ASP A 448 -19.88 28.94 16.13
N ASP A 449 -21.11 28.55 16.38
CA ASP A 449 -22.34 29.27 16.03
C ASP A 449 -23.01 29.95 17.24
N GLU A 450 -22.44 29.81 18.45
CA GLU A 450 -22.93 30.49 19.65
C GLU A 450 -22.51 31.95 19.69
N TYR A 451 -21.33 32.27 19.14
CA TYR A 451 -20.81 33.63 19.10
C TYR A 451 -20.84 34.10 17.65
N GLY A 452 -21.86 34.83 17.30
CA GLY A 452 -21.99 35.53 16.03
C GLY A 452 -21.53 37.00 16.14
N PRO A 453 -21.59 37.79 15.05
CA PRO A 453 -21.40 39.22 15.13
C PRO A 453 -22.33 39.78 16.21
N THR A 454 -21.71 40.37 17.21
CA THR A 454 -22.40 40.95 18.38
C THR A 454 -23.32 42.09 17.92
N GLN A 455 -24.53 41.76 17.56
CA GLN A 455 -25.74 42.50 17.58
C GLN A 455 -26.80 41.77 16.76
N PHE A 456 -27.61 40.91 17.40
CA PHE A 456 -28.96 40.70 16.92
C PHE A 456 -29.72 42.00 17.12
N ASN A 457 -29.49 42.98 16.29
CA ASN A 457 -30.40 44.10 16.18
C ASN A 457 -31.62 43.57 15.45
N ALA A 458 -32.74 43.45 16.16
CA ALA A 458 -34.00 43.00 15.56
C ALA A 458 -34.44 43.85 14.35
N GLU A 459 -33.81 44.99 14.11
CA GLU A 459 -34.09 45.90 13.00
C GLU A 459 -33.14 45.67 11.79
N VAL A 460 -31.89 45.21 12.02
CA VAL A 460 -30.92 44.97 10.95
C VAL A 460 -30.28 43.60 11.17
N ALA A 461 -30.66 42.61 10.35
CA ALA A 461 -30.17 41.24 10.48
C ALA A 461 -30.23 40.51 9.15
N ILE A 462 -29.21 39.67 8.87
CA ILE A 462 -29.28 38.59 7.88
C ILE A 462 -29.69 37.32 8.61
N ILE A 463 -30.85 36.74 8.29
CA ILE A 463 -31.37 35.54 8.93
C ILE A 463 -31.03 34.30 8.12
N ARG A 464 -30.98 34.41 6.80
CA ARG A 464 -30.53 33.41 5.84
C ARG A 464 -29.67 34.09 4.76
N PRO A 465 -28.63 33.43 4.29
CA PRO A 465 -28.12 32.15 4.74
C PRO A 465 -27.62 32.20 6.19
N ARG A 466 -27.61 31.04 6.89
CA ARG A 466 -27.09 30.95 8.26
C ARG A 466 -25.57 31.11 8.25
N PRO A 467 -24.96 31.64 9.32
CA PRO A 467 -23.54 31.73 9.42
C PRO A 467 -22.85 30.38 9.15
N PHE A 468 -21.80 30.42 8.33
CA PHE A 468 -20.98 29.26 7.93
C PHE A 468 -21.72 28.12 7.20
N SER A 469 -22.91 28.42 6.63
CA SER A 469 -23.59 27.49 5.72
C SER A 469 -22.91 27.47 4.35
N TYR A 470 -23.06 26.35 3.64
CA TYR A 470 -22.69 26.21 2.25
C TYR A 470 -23.80 26.66 1.36
N VAL A 471 -23.49 27.37 0.29
CA VAL A 471 -24.47 27.95 -0.63
C VAL A 471 -24.04 27.77 -2.08
N ARG A 472 -25.02 27.67 -2.98
CA ARG A 472 -24.81 27.53 -4.42
C ARG A 472 -25.86 28.28 -5.24
N ASP A 473 -25.60 28.37 -6.53
CA ASP A 473 -26.54 28.96 -7.51
C ASP A 473 -27.00 30.37 -7.14
N VAL A 474 -28.32 30.58 -7.04
CA VAL A 474 -28.90 31.83 -6.63
C VAL A 474 -29.38 31.72 -5.19
N VAL A 475 -28.72 32.43 -4.32
CA VAL A 475 -28.97 32.43 -2.87
C VAL A 475 -29.99 33.47 -2.49
N GLU A 476 -31.06 33.05 -1.86
CA GLU A 476 -32.07 33.95 -1.32
C GLU A 476 -31.63 34.50 0.05
N ILE A 477 -31.37 35.82 0.14
CA ILE A 477 -30.95 36.48 1.37
C ILE A 477 -32.18 36.99 2.12
N TRP A 478 -32.42 36.42 3.29
CA TRP A 478 -33.57 36.80 4.17
C TRP A 478 -33.07 37.56 5.39
N GLY A 479 -33.86 38.56 5.79
CA GLY A 479 -33.49 39.30 6.97
C GLY A 479 -34.43 40.43 7.32
N ASN A 480 -33.92 41.35 8.14
CA ASN A 480 -34.54 42.57 8.56
C ASN A 480 -33.70 43.76 8.13
N ALA A 481 -34.35 44.73 7.46
CA ALA A 481 -33.73 46.02 7.10
C ALA A 481 -34.76 47.13 7.39
N ARG A 482 -34.84 47.58 8.65
CA ARG A 482 -35.83 48.52 9.13
C ARG A 482 -35.30 49.44 10.23
N GLY A 483 -36.11 50.40 10.66
CA GLY A 483 -35.84 51.31 11.76
C GLY A 483 -36.49 52.66 11.61
N GLY A 484 -36.60 53.39 12.71
CA GLY A 484 -37.36 54.66 12.78
C GLY A 484 -36.86 55.82 11.91
N ASN A 485 -35.61 55.80 11.46
CA ASN A 485 -34.99 56.84 10.61
C ASN A 485 -34.43 56.25 9.30
N PHE A 486 -35.12 55.20 8.77
CA PHE A 486 -34.71 54.45 7.61
C PHE A 486 -34.70 55.28 6.32
N SER A 487 -33.61 55.24 5.55
CA SER A 487 -33.50 55.81 4.21
C SER A 487 -33.51 54.72 3.14
N HIS A 488 -32.52 53.83 3.18
CA HIS A 488 -32.38 52.69 2.26
C HIS A 488 -31.50 51.63 2.89
N TYR A 489 -31.49 50.44 2.29
CA TYR A 489 -30.49 49.42 2.61
C TYR A 489 -29.74 48.96 1.38
N ARG A 490 -28.55 48.38 1.62
CA ARG A 490 -27.64 47.83 0.64
C ARG A 490 -27.14 46.50 1.10
N LEU A 491 -27.00 45.58 0.13
CA LEU A 491 -26.32 44.30 0.32
C LEU A 491 -25.02 44.26 -0.48
N GLU A 492 -23.99 43.72 0.13
CA GLU A 492 -22.65 43.59 -0.44
C GLU A 492 -22.06 42.25 -0.02
N PHE A 493 -21.15 41.72 -0.84
CA PHE A 493 -20.33 40.56 -0.51
C PHE A 493 -18.86 40.82 -0.76
N GLY A 494 -17.97 40.07 -0.07
CA GLY A 494 -16.56 40.09 -0.31
C GLY A 494 -15.90 38.77 0.09
N PRO A 495 -14.73 38.45 -0.49
CA PRO A 495 -14.04 37.18 -0.23
C PRO A 495 -13.42 37.16 1.17
N GLY A 496 -13.47 35.99 1.82
CA GLY A 496 -12.90 35.73 3.13
C GLY A 496 -13.75 36.22 4.32
N LEU A 497 -13.19 36.06 5.54
CA LEU A 497 -13.83 36.40 6.80
C LEU A 497 -13.90 37.90 7.06
N SER A 498 -12.97 38.68 6.52
CA SER A 498 -12.85 40.12 6.71
C SER A 498 -12.45 40.80 5.40
N PRO A 499 -13.40 40.95 4.47
CA PRO A 499 -13.11 41.50 3.15
C PRO A 499 -12.56 42.94 3.20
N SER A 500 -11.50 43.21 2.45
CA SER A 500 -11.02 44.57 2.21
C SER A 500 -11.72 45.26 1.05
N GLN A 501 -12.37 44.49 0.19
CA GLN A 501 -13.16 44.96 -0.95
C GLN A 501 -14.53 44.35 -0.93
N TRP A 502 -15.51 45.17 -1.29
CA TRP A 502 -16.92 44.81 -1.28
C TRP A 502 -17.54 44.98 -2.65
N THR A 503 -18.29 43.98 -3.07
CA THR A 503 -19.06 43.98 -4.32
C THR A 503 -20.54 44.07 -3.97
N ARG A 504 -21.29 44.93 -4.66
CA ARG A 504 -22.72 45.13 -4.40
C ARG A 504 -23.55 43.98 -4.93
N ILE A 505 -24.58 43.58 -4.16
CA ILE A 505 -25.59 42.64 -4.56
C ILE A 505 -26.88 43.44 -4.82
N GLY A 506 -27.32 43.51 -6.07
CA GLY A 506 -28.50 44.29 -6.45
C GLY A 506 -28.36 45.80 -6.28
N PRO A 507 -29.47 46.54 -6.37
CA PRO A 507 -29.56 47.99 -6.18
C PRO A 507 -29.65 48.36 -4.69
N ASP A 508 -29.65 49.67 -4.39
CA ASP A 508 -30.07 50.17 -3.08
C ASP A 508 -31.62 50.13 -2.98
N HIS A 509 -32.13 49.63 -1.86
CA HIS A 509 -33.58 49.43 -1.67
C HIS A 509 -34.16 50.46 -0.71
N GLY A 510 -35.13 51.25 -1.17
CA GLY A 510 -35.76 52.31 -0.40
C GLY A 510 -36.91 51.87 0.51
N ASN A 511 -37.31 50.62 0.49
CA ASN A 511 -38.42 50.08 1.31
C ASN A 511 -37.86 49.27 2.48
N GLN A 512 -38.46 49.42 3.66
CA GLN A 512 -38.12 48.61 4.82
C GLN A 512 -38.59 47.16 4.63
N VAL A 513 -37.80 46.24 5.12
CA VAL A 513 -38.06 44.78 5.09
C VAL A 513 -38.08 44.24 6.51
N ASP A 514 -39.10 43.46 6.85
CA ASP A 514 -39.23 42.75 8.12
C ASP A 514 -39.51 41.27 7.86
N HIS A 515 -38.55 40.40 8.29
CA HIS A 515 -38.64 38.95 8.17
C HIS A 515 -39.00 38.49 6.75
N ASN A 516 -38.32 39.02 5.74
CA ASN A 516 -38.60 38.71 4.33
C ASN A 516 -37.31 38.74 3.49
N VAL A 517 -37.45 38.44 2.21
CA VAL A 517 -36.36 38.47 1.22
C VAL A 517 -35.84 39.91 1.12
N LEU A 518 -34.52 40.03 1.32
CA LEU A 518 -33.76 41.26 1.12
C LEU A 518 -33.30 41.40 -0.33
N GLU A 519 -32.72 40.31 -0.89
CA GLU A 519 -32.23 40.26 -2.26
C GLU A 519 -31.86 38.82 -2.64
N TYR A 520 -31.59 38.62 -3.93
CA TYR A 520 -31.06 37.38 -4.49
C TYR A 520 -29.62 37.55 -4.90
N TRP A 521 -28.74 36.68 -4.43
CA TRP A 521 -27.33 36.71 -4.73
C TRP A 521 -26.95 35.57 -5.68
N ASP A 522 -26.53 35.89 -6.91
CA ASP A 522 -26.07 34.90 -7.88
C ASP A 522 -24.59 34.57 -7.60
N THR A 523 -24.33 33.35 -7.17
CA THR A 523 -22.97 32.86 -6.87
C THR A 523 -22.35 32.15 -8.05
N ARG A 524 -23.11 31.86 -9.11
CA ARG A 524 -22.59 31.17 -10.31
C ARG A 524 -21.54 32.03 -11.00
N GLY A 525 -20.34 31.43 -11.16
CA GLY A 525 -19.20 32.15 -11.74
C GLY A 525 -18.37 32.94 -10.74
N LEU A 526 -18.69 32.91 -9.44
CA LEU A 526 -17.78 33.33 -8.40
C LEU A 526 -16.75 32.22 -8.14
N PRO A 527 -15.50 32.55 -7.80
CA PRO A 527 -14.58 31.57 -7.24
C PRO A 527 -15.20 30.90 -6.01
N GLU A 528 -15.01 29.59 -5.88
CA GLU A 528 -15.46 28.87 -4.70
C GLU A 528 -14.68 29.29 -3.47
N GLY A 529 -15.27 29.18 -2.29
CA GLY A 529 -14.66 29.53 -1.03
C GLY A 529 -15.50 30.38 -0.12
N LEU A 530 -14.84 30.87 0.92
CA LEU A 530 -15.49 31.64 1.98
C LEU A 530 -15.74 33.09 1.54
N TYR A 531 -16.96 33.55 1.80
CA TYR A 531 -17.40 34.90 1.55
C TYR A 531 -18.10 35.46 2.77
N THR A 532 -18.03 36.79 2.96
CA THR A 532 -18.84 37.54 3.94
C THR A 532 -19.88 38.38 3.21
N LEU A 533 -21.16 38.19 3.59
CA LEU A 533 -22.26 39.04 3.19
C LEU A 533 -22.43 40.15 4.19
N ARG A 534 -22.69 41.38 3.74
CA ARG A 534 -22.97 42.54 4.58
C ARG A 534 -24.23 43.23 4.17
N LEU A 535 -25.15 43.39 5.11
CA LEU A 535 -26.31 44.26 5.03
C LEU A 535 -25.98 45.59 5.70
N SER A 536 -26.13 46.70 4.99
CA SER A 536 -25.98 48.06 5.51
C SER A 536 -27.31 48.80 5.41
N VAL A 537 -27.82 49.29 6.52
CA VAL A 537 -29.03 50.12 6.59
C VAL A 537 -28.66 51.56 6.91
N PHE A 538 -29.03 52.46 6.03
CA PHE A 538 -28.70 53.88 6.08
C PHE A 538 -29.89 54.71 6.63
N GLY A 539 -29.63 55.60 7.55
CA GLY A 539 -30.57 56.56 8.06
C GLY A 539 -30.56 57.89 7.30
N HIS A 540 -31.65 58.65 7.33
CA HIS A 540 -31.70 60.02 6.77
C HIS A 540 -30.77 60.99 7.49
N ASP A 541 -30.29 60.67 8.68
CA ASP A 541 -29.34 61.42 9.46
C ASP A 541 -27.86 61.05 9.16
N GLY A 542 -27.64 60.21 8.18
CA GLY A 542 -26.33 59.69 7.81
C GLY A 542 -25.82 58.54 8.68
N SER A 543 -26.60 58.04 9.61
CA SER A 543 -26.26 56.87 10.41
C SER A 543 -26.23 55.60 9.53
N VAL A 544 -25.34 54.66 9.81
CA VAL A 544 -25.21 53.36 9.16
C VAL A 544 -25.22 52.28 10.21
N ARG A 545 -26.07 51.29 10.04
CA ARG A 545 -26.11 50.07 10.87
C ARG A 545 -25.86 48.88 9.99
N THR A 546 -25.02 47.93 10.40
CA THR A 546 -24.62 46.79 9.60
C THR A 546 -24.89 45.46 10.29
N ALA A 547 -25.15 44.43 9.48
CA ALA A 547 -25.13 43.03 9.89
C ALA A 547 -24.32 42.22 8.87
N GLU A 548 -23.55 41.27 9.36
CA GLU A 548 -22.71 40.43 8.50
C GLU A 548 -22.98 38.95 8.77
N THR A 549 -22.80 38.11 7.73
CA THR A 549 -22.83 36.66 7.83
C THR A 549 -21.83 36.07 6.87
N GLN A 550 -21.17 35.00 7.28
CA GLN A 550 -20.16 34.28 6.49
C GLN A 550 -20.77 33.02 5.89
N VAL A 551 -20.44 32.72 4.64
CA VAL A 551 -20.91 31.54 3.91
C VAL A 551 -19.81 30.98 3.04
N THR A 552 -19.85 29.69 2.73
CA THR A 552 -18.98 29.08 1.74
C THR A 552 -19.75 28.89 0.44
N VAL A 553 -19.26 29.50 -0.64
CA VAL A 553 -19.79 29.30 -2.00
C VAL A 553 -19.17 28.02 -2.54
N ASP A 554 -20.03 27.10 -2.97
CA ASP A 554 -19.64 25.80 -3.53
C ASP A 554 -20.65 25.43 -4.61
N ASN A 555 -20.25 25.58 -5.86
CA ASN A 555 -21.08 25.32 -7.05
C ASN A 555 -20.65 24.06 -7.80
N THR A 556 -19.62 23.34 -7.32
CA THR A 556 -19.07 22.17 -8.00
C THR A 556 -19.65 20.89 -7.41
N PRO A 557 -20.32 20.05 -8.21
CA PRO A 557 -20.78 18.75 -7.71
C PRO A 557 -19.61 17.85 -7.36
N PRO A 558 -19.74 17.02 -6.31
CA PRO A 558 -18.73 16.00 -5.98
C PRO A 558 -18.56 15.04 -7.15
N LYS A 559 -17.34 14.50 -7.34
CA LYS A 559 -17.14 13.39 -8.25
C LYS A 559 -17.27 12.08 -7.51
N VAL A 560 -18.02 11.14 -8.06
CA VAL A 560 -18.23 9.84 -7.44
C VAL A 560 -18.03 8.70 -8.43
N THR A 561 -17.25 7.69 -8.02
CA THR A 561 -17.08 6.42 -8.72
C THR A 561 -17.24 5.27 -7.72
N ILE A 562 -17.57 4.08 -8.20
CA ILE A 562 -17.61 2.88 -7.36
C ILE A 562 -16.33 2.10 -7.57
N VAL A 563 -15.51 1.97 -6.52
CA VAL A 563 -14.28 1.18 -6.53
C VAL A 563 -14.58 -0.29 -6.29
N GLN A 564 -15.57 -0.59 -5.43
CA GLN A 564 -16.08 -1.93 -5.17
C GLN A 564 -17.60 -1.92 -5.13
N PRO A 565 -18.22 -2.94 -5.73
CA PRO A 565 -17.64 -4.01 -6.54
C PRO A 565 -17.15 -3.47 -7.89
N PRO A 566 -16.18 -4.15 -8.56
CA PRO A 566 -15.85 -3.84 -9.95
C PRO A 566 -17.02 -4.22 -10.87
N ASP A 567 -17.11 -3.56 -12.03
CA ASP A 567 -18.12 -3.89 -13.03
C ASP A 567 -17.96 -5.34 -13.50
N GLY A 568 -19.07 -6.09 -13.53
CA GLY A 568 -19.09 -7.52 -13.86
C GLY A 568 -18.73 -8.46 -12.70
N ALA A 569 -18.65 -7.99 -11.46
CA ALA A 569 -18.37 -8.85 -10.31
C ALA A 569 -19.43 -9.93 -10.13
N ILE A 570 -18.99 -11.14 -9.77
CA ILE A 570 -19.84 -12.32 -9.57
C ILE A 570 -19.83 -12.72 -8.11
N TYR A 571 -21.01 -12.88 -7.52
CA TYR A 571 -21.23 -13.36 -6.16
C TYR A 571 -22.04 -14.66 -6.19
N VAL A 572 -21.76 -15.55 -5.25
CA VAL A 572 -22.50 -16.82 -5.09
C VAL A 572 -23.26 -16.76 -3.79
N MET A 573 -24.58 -16.79 -3.84
CA MET A 573 -25.44 -16.52 -2.68
C MET A 573 -25.14 -17.37 -1.46
N GLU A 574 -24.72 -18.63 -1.65
CA GLU A 574 -24.41 -19.56 -0.57
C GLU A 574 -23.03 -19.33 0.06
N ASP A 575 -22.13 -18.67 -0.70
CA ASP A 575 -20.75 -18.40 -0.28
C ASP A 575 -20.55 -16.94 0.16
N ASP A 576 -21.40 -16.04 -0.36
CA ASP A 576 -21.32 -14.58 -0.15
C ASP A 576 -22.58 -14.07 0.57
N GLU A 577 -22.43 -13.53 1.77
CA GLU A 577 -23.57 -13.00 2.54
C GLU A 577 -23.96 -11.57 2.12
N TRP A 578 -23.01 -10.80 1.59
CA TRP A 578 -23.22 -9.39 1.21
C TRP A 578 -22.27 -8.92 0.12
N VAL A 579 -22.69 -7.87 -0.58
CA VAL A 579 -21.86 -7.07 -1.48
C VAL A 579 -21.40 -5.83 -0.73
N THR A 580 -20.10 -5.59 -0.64
CA THR A 580 -19.57 -4.33 -0.10
C THR A 580 -19.47 -3.31 -1.21
N ILE A 581 -20.13 -2.17 -1.03
CA ILE A 581 -20.10 -1.04 -1.97
C ILE A 581 -19.23 0.04 -1.38
N GLN A 582 -18.14 0.34 -2.07
CA GLN A 582 -17.15 1.33 -1.69
C GLN A 582 -17.08 2.40 -2.78
N PRO A 583 -17.68 3.57 -2.57
CA PRO A 583 -17.49 4.71 -3.45
C PRO A 583 -16.16 5.40 -3.18
N ASP A 584 -15.57 5.94 -4.22
CA ASP A 584 -14.55 6.98 -4.17
C ASP A 584 -15.21 8.31 -4.49
N ILE A 585 -15.17 9.26 -3.55
CA ILE A 585 -15.84 10.55 -3.65
C ILE A 585 -14.80 11.65 -3.47
N GLU A 586 -14.53 12.37 -4.54
CA GLU A 586 -13.70 13.57 -4.51
C GLU A 586 -14.58 14.79 -4.26
N GLU A 587 -14.36 15.46 -3.14
CA GLU A 587 -15.08 16.67 -2.74
C GLU A 587 -14.16 17.61 -1.96
N GLU A 588 -14.04 18.86 -2.43
CA GLU A 588 -13.11 19.84 -1.88
C GLU A 588 -13.60 20.41 -0.53
N TRP A 589 -14.93 20.66 -0.41
CA TRP A 589 -15.45 21.38 0.74
C TRP A 589 -16.06 20.47 1.80
N ALA A 590 -17.25 19.98 1.60
CA ALA A 590 -17.86 19.10 2.58
C ALA A 590 -19.00 18.26 2.02
N MET A 591 -18.89 16.95 2.14
CA MET A 591 -19.97 16.01 1.87
C MET A 591 -21.08 16.10 2.92
N ALA A 592 -22.34 16.03 2.45
CA ALA A 592 -23.50 15.85 3.32
C ALA A 592 -23.82 14.36 3.49
N ARG A 593 -23.92 13.60 2.39
CA ARG A 593 -24.25 12.18 2.40
C ARG A 593 -23.96 11.50 1.07
N ALA A 594 -23.88 10.16 1.10
CA ALA A 594 -23.94 9.30 -0.07
C ALA A 594 -25.20 8.43 0.00
N GLU A 595 -25.93 8.31 -1.10
CA GLU A 595 -27.12 7.49 -1.23
C GLU A 595 -26.83 6.32 -2.17
N PHE A 596 -27.27 5.12 -1.81
CA PHE A 596 -26.97 3.88 -2.50
C PHE A 596 -28.22 3.31 -3.15
N TYR A 597 -28.09 2.97 -4.43
CA TYR A 597 -29.19 2.47 -5.24
C TYR A 597 -28.84 1.11 -5.83
N LEU A 598 -29.81 0.21 -5.79
CA LEU A 598 -29.81 -1.07 -6.48
C LEU A 598 -30.99 -1.07 -7.44
N ASP A 599 -30.72 -1.29 -8.73
CA ASP A 599 -31.72 -1.29 -9.82
C ASP A 599 -32.59 -0.03 -9.81
N GLY A 600 -31.94 1.10 -9.56
CA GLY A 600 -32.61 2.42 -9.48
C GLY A 600 -33.42 2.66 -8.20
N LYS A 601 -33.45 1.70 -7.25
CA LYS A 601 -34.16 1.86 -5.98
C LYS A 601 -33.18 2.12 -4.85
N LYS A 602 -33.37 3.24 -4.13
CA LYS A 602 -32.56 3.56 -2.95
C LYS A 602 -32.78 2.51 -1.85
N PHE A 603 -31.66 1.91 -1.37
CA PHE A 603 -31.71 0.94 -0.28
C PHE A 603 -30.94 1.39 0.96
N ALA A 604 -29.99 2.34 0.81
CA ALA A 604 -29.19 2.81 1.93
C ALA A 604 -28.76 4.27 1.77
N GLU A 605 -28.32 4.87 2.89
CA GLU A 605 -27.72 6.19 2.95
C GLU A 605 -26.61 6.19 4.00
N SER A 606 -25.51 6.88 3.72
CA SER A 606 -24.43 7.11 4.67
C SER A 606 -24.12 8.59 4.76
N THR A 607 -24.01 9.11 5.99
CA THR A 607 -23.61 10.50 6.28
C THR A 607 -22.20 10.59 6.85
N VAL A 608 -21.51 9.46 6.96
CA VAL A 608 -20.19 9.36 7.60
C VAL A 608 -19.20 8.76 6.61
N PRO A 609 -18.10 9.51 6.26
CA PRO A 609 -17.00 8.95 5.47
C PRO A 609 -16.40 7.71 6.14
N PRO A 610 -15.90 6.75 5.36
CA PRO A 610 -15.70 6.73 3.91
C PRO A 610 -16.95 6.39 3.08
N PHE A 611 -18.15 6.50 3.63
CA PHE A 611 -19.45 6.23 2.97
C PHE A 611 -19.61 4.80 2.45
N ASN A 612 -18.86 3.82 2.97
CA ASN A 612 -19.01 2.43 2.57
C ASN A 612 -20.34 1.87 3.01
N GLN A 613 -20.95 1.03 2.19
CA GLN A 613 -22.22 0.38 2.48
C GLN A 613 -22.15 -1.12 2.15
N LYS A 614 -22.89 -1.92 2.91
CA LYS A 614 -23.12 -3.33 2.61
C LYS A 614 -24.54 -3.53 2.15
N TRP A 615 -24.70 -4.26 1.05
CA TRP A 615 -25.98 -4.78 0.63
C TRP A 615 -26.00 -6.29 0.89
N THR A 616 -26.93 -6.75 1.73
CA THR A 616 -27.12 -8.18 2.01
C THR A 616 -27.81 -8.81 0.81
N ILE A 617 -27.22 -9.89 0.28
CA ILE A 617 -27.80 -10.64 -0.82
C ILE A 617 -29.06 -11.34 -0.29
N THR A 618 -30.20 -10.98 -0.83
CA THR A 618 -31.51 -11.57 -0.47
C THR A 618 -32.14 -12.18 -1.69
N MET A 619 -32.85 -13.32 -1.51
CA MET A 619 -33.64 -13.87 -2.59
C MET A 619 -34.66 -12.84 -3.10
N SER A 620 -34.59 -12.54 -4.37
CA SER A 620 -35.64 -11.77 -5.04
C SER A 620 -36.75 -12.72 -5.48
N ASP A 621 -37.99 -12.43 -5.05
CA ASP A 621 -39.18 -13.06 -5.63
C ASP A 621 -39.37 -12.50 -7.04
N THR A 622 -38.82 -13.19 -8.03
CA THR A 622 -39.03 -12.99 -9.47
C THR A 622 -38.35 -11.81 -10.16
N ILE A 623 -37.26 -12.07 -10.91
CA ILE A 623 -36.96 -11.35 -12.17
C ILE A 623 -36.43 -12.37 -13.22
N PRO A 624 -37.04 -12.46 -14.41
CA PRO A 624 -36.52 -13.27 -15.51
C PRO A 624 -35.26 -12.64 -16.10
N VAL A 625 -34.31 -13.47 -16.47
CA VAL A 625 -33.09 -13.08 -17.20
C VAL A 625 -33.51 -12.60 -18.60
N GLU A 626 -33.59 -11.30 -18.83
CA GLU A 626 -33.71 -10.72 -20.16
C GLU A 626 -32.37 -10.09 -20.59
N ASP A 627 -31.95 -10.51 -21.77
CA ASP A 627 -30.90 -10.01 -22.67
C ASP A 627 -29.79 -9.13 -22.08
N MET A 628 -28.63 -9.73 -21.94
CA MET A 628 -27.37 -9.03 -21.59
C MET A 628 -26.92 -8.14 -22.74
N ALA A 629 -26.68 -6.86 -22.47
CA ALA A 629 -26.02 -5.93 -23.39
C ALA A 629 -24.55 -6.35 -23.62
N PRO A 630 -23.98 -6.08 -24.81
CA PRO A 630 -22.62 -6.48 -25.15
C PRO A 630 -21.59 -5.83 -24.20
N ILE A 631 -20.70 -6.65 -23.64
CA ILE A 631 -19.59 -6.23 -22.79
C ILE A 631 -18.35 -6.05 -23.67
N THR A 632 -17.64 -4.93 -23.54
CA THR A 632 -16.32 -4.73 -24.15
C THR A 632 -15.22 -5.19 -23.20
N ALA A 633 -14.35 -6.07 -23.70
CA ALA A 633 -13.14 -6.51 -22.99
C ALA A 633 -11.89 -6.24 -23.83
N THR A 634 -10.71 -6.21 -23.22
CA THR A 634 -9.46 -6.04 -23.93
C THR A 634 -8.60 -7.28 -23.85
N ARG A 635 -7.96 -7.65 -24.98
CA ARG A 635 -6.98 -8.75 -25.01
C ARG A 635 -5.67 -8.28 -25.67
N PRO A 636 -4.50 -8.77 -25.24
CA PRO A 636 -3.27 -8.50 -25.95
C PRO A 636 -3.26 -9.24 -27.28
N ILE A 637 -2.96 -8.55 -28.38
CA ILE A 637 -2.66 -9.13 -29.69
C ILE A 637 -1.23 -8.79 -30.11
N THR A 638 -0.57 -9.74 -30.76
CA THR A 638 0.75 -9.51 -31.35
C THR A 638 0.57 -9.19 -32.83
N LEU A 639 0.98 -8.00 -33.23
CA LEU A 639 0.98 -7.58 -34.62
C LEU A 639 2.05 -8.34 -35.42
N PRO A 640 1.96 -8.41 -36.78
CA PRO A 640 2.92 -9.11 -37.61
C PRO A 640 4.37 -8.61 -37.50
N ASP A 641 4.58 -7.41 -36.96
CA ASP A 641 5.89 -6.81 -36.68
C ASP A 641 6.46 -7.18 -35.29
N GLY A 642 5.75 -8.01 -34.50
CA GLY A 642 6.13 -8.42 -33.16
C GLY A 642 5.70 -7.46 -32.04
N THR A 643 5.03 -6.35 -32.36
CA THR A 643 4.52 -5.39 -31.36
C THR A 643 3.27 -5.96 -30.67
N VAL A 644 3.25 -5.93 -29.32
CA VAL A 644 2.07 -6.30 -28.55
C VAL A 644 1.21 -5.07 -28.33
N THR A 645 -0.04 -5.11 -28.78
CA THR A 645 -1.04 -4.08 -28.54
C THR A 645 -2.28 -4.68 -27.91
N GLN A 646 -3.17 -3.85 -27.36
CA GLN A 646 -4.45 -4.32 -26.83
C GLN A 646 -5.56 -4.12 -27.86
N GLU A 647 -6.26 -5.19 -28.17
CA GLU A 647 -7.47 -5.17 -28.99
C GLU A 647 -8.70 -5.09 -28.09
N VAL A 648 -9.57 -4.12 -28.35
CA VAL A 648 -10.89 -4.05 -27.73
C VAL A 648 -11.83 -4.93 -28.53
N TYR A 649 -12.35 -5.98 -27.90
CA TYR A 649 -13.37 -6.84 -28.52
C TYR A 649 -14.69 -6.75 -27.75
N THR A 650 -15.78 -6.89 -28.50
CA THR A 650 -17.11 -6.90 -27.91
C THR A 650 -17.49 -8.36 -27.65
N VAL A 651 -17.84 -8.68 -26.41
CA VAL A 651 -18.43 -9.97 -26.07
C VAL A 651 -19.85 -9.96 -26.64
N THR A 652 -20.05 -10.71 -27.71
CA THR A 652 -21.26 -10.61 -28.51
C THR A 652 -22.43 -11.40 -27.95
N GLN A 653 -22.18 -12.42 -27.10
CA GLN A 653 -23.28 -13.21 -26.54
C GLN A 653 -22.83 -14.02 -25.32
N VAL A 654 -23.68 -14.07 -24.28
CA VAL A 654 -23.65 -15.14 -23.27
C VAL A 654 -24.86 -16.01 -23.59
N THR A 655 -24.60 -17.25 -23.97
CA THR A 655 -25.67 -18.23 -24.25
C THR A 655 -25.92 -19.09 -23.00
N LYS A 656 -27.18 -19.28 -22.70
CA LYS A 656 -27.64 -20.19 -21.67
C LYS A 656 -27.97 -21.55 -22.34
N GLU A 657 -27.21 -22.58 -22.03
CA GLU A 657 -27.53 -23.95 -22.44
C GLU A 657 -28.12 -24.71 -21.24
N THR A 658 -29.32 -25.26 -21.38
CA THR A 658 -29.90 -26.15 -20.36
C THR A 658 -29.68 -27.58 -20.79
N LEU A 659 -28.87 -28.31 -20.02
CA LEU A 659 -28.59 -29.71 -20.28
C LEU A 659 -29.82 -30.59 -19.91
N PRO A 660 -29.91 -31.84 -20.42
CA PRO A 660 -31.07 -32.75 -20.18
C PRO A 660 -31.27 -33.10 -18.70
N ASP A 661 -30.28 -32.94 -17.85
CA ASP A 661 -30.33 -33.18 -16.40
C ASP A 661 -30.78 -31.94 -15.59
N GLY A 662 -31.12 -30.84 -16.28
CA GLY A 662 -31.51 -29.57 -15.66
C GLY A 662 -30.34 -28.64 -15.31
N THR A 663 -29.10 -29.06 -15.58
CA THR A 663 -27.93 -28.20 -15.38
C THR A 663 -27.97 -27.04 -16.35
N VAL A 664 -27.75 -25.82 -15.84
CA VAL A 664 -27.65 -24.62 -16.64
C VAL A 664 -26.18 -24.29 -16.83
N ARG A 665 -25.75 -24.23 -18.10
CA ARG A 665 -24.41 -23.88 -18.52
C ARG A 665 -24.44 -22.49 -19.11
N LEU A 666 -23.62 -21.57 -18.57
CA LEU A 666 -23.38 -20.25 -19.15
C LEU A 666 -22.14 -20.35 -20.03
N ILE A 667 -22.30 -20.03 -21.31
CA ILE A 667 -21.25 -20.08 -22.31
C ILE A 667 -21.03 -18.66 -22.80
N GLN A 668 -19.81 -18.16 -22.66
CA GLN A 668 -19.39 -16.91 -23.24
C GLN A 668 -18.77 -17.15 -24.62
N GLU A 669 -19.35 -16.59 -25.66
CA GLU A 669 -18.85 -16.66 -27.02
C GLU A 669 -18.15 -15.36 -27.43
N TRP A 670 -16.96 -15.48 -28.00
CA TRP A 670 -16.25 -14.37 -28.66
C TRP A 670 -15.70 -14.83 -30.00
N ASP A 671 -15.33 -13.89 -30.87
CA ASP A 671 -14.67 -14.20 -32.13
C ASP A 671 -13.32 -14.90 -31.88
N GLY A 672 -13.34 -16.22 -31.82
CA GLY A 672 -12.16 -17.06 -31.62
C GLY A 672 -12.28 -18.18 -30.60
N GLY A 673 -13.44 -18.35 -29.93
CA GLY A 673 -13.65 -19.47 -29.03
C GLY A 673 -14.87 -19.36 -28.13
N MET A 674 -15.11 -20.40 -27.35
CA MET A 674 -16.14 -20.47 -26.34
C MET A 674 -15.51 -20.80 -25.00
N MET A 675 -15.94 -20.15 -23.92
CA MET A 675 -15.54 -20.46 -22.57
C MET A 675 -16.79 -20.75 -21.72
N VAL A 676 -16.81 -21.91 -21.05
CA VAL A 676 -17.84 -22.24 -20.07
C VAL A 676 -17.53 -21.45 -18.79
N ILE A 677 -18.42 -20.53 -18.43
CA ILE A 677 -18.26 -19.70 -17.24
C ILE A 677 -18.75 -20.45 -16.00
N SER A 678 -19.78 -21.29 -16.14
CA SER A 678 -20.35 -22.07 -15.02
C SER A 678 -21.20 -23.26 -15.52
N ASP A 679 -21.06 -24.39 -14.82
CA ASP A 679 -22.00 -25.52 -14.87
C ASP A 679 -22.72 -25.57 -13.51
N THR A 680 -23.94 -25.06 -13.41
CA THR A 680 -24.69 -25.08 -12.15
C THR A 680 -26.18 -25.33 -12.38
N HIS A 681 -26.78 -26.08 -11.46
CA HIS A 681 -28.23 -26.04 -11.26
C HIS A 681 -28.52 -24.77 -10.47
N GLY A 682 -29.13 -23.77 -11.09
CA GLY A 682 -29.44 -22.51 -10.47
C GLY A 682 -29.65 -21.41 -11.52
N TYR A 683 -30.04 -20.23 -11.04
CA TYR A 683 -30.24 -19.04 -11.89
C TYR A 683 -29.30 -17.92 -11.50
N THR A 684 -29.10 -16.98 -12.42
CA THR A 684 -28.25 -15.79 -12.21
C THR A 684 -29.12 -14.55 -12.23
N GLU A 685 -29.01 -13.72 -11.20
CA GLU A 685 -29.60 -12.37 -11.15
C GLU A 685 -28.55 -11.35 -11.56
N THR A 686 -29.01 -10.29 -12.25
CA THR A 686 -28.16 -9.16 -12.63
C THR A 686 -28.68 -7.91 -11.93
N HIS A 687 -27.78 -7.22 -11.25
CA HIS A 687 -28.13 -5.97 -10.55
C HIS A 687 -27.24 -4.82 -11.01
N LEU A 688 -27.80 -3.61 -10.99
CA LEU A 688 -27.08 -2.37 -11.24
C LEU A 688 -26.97 -1.58 -9.95
N ILE A 689 -25.73 -1.23 -9.58
CA ILE A 689 -25.46 -0.42 -8.41
C ILE A 689 -25.06 0.98 -8.87
N THR A 690 -25.68 2.00 -8.29
CA THR A 690 -25.23 3.39 -8.42
C THR A 690 -25.12 4.03 -7.05
N VAL A 691 -24.25 5.04 -6.93
CA VAL A 691 -24.07 5.85 -5.74
C VAL A 691 -24.26 7.31 -6.11
N LYS A 692 -25.16 7.99 -5.40
CA LYS A 692 -25.38 9.42 -5.54
C LYS A 692 -24.68 10.14 -4.39
N ALA A 693 -23.72 11.00 -4.72
CA ALA A 693 -23.03 11.85 -3.77
C ALA A 693 -23.70 13.23 -3.68
N ILE A 694 -23.86 13.74 -2.48
CA ILE A 694 -24.51 15.03 -2.22
C ILE A 694 -23.65 15.79 -1.21
N ASP A 695 -23.18 16.98 -1.57
CA ASP A 695 -22.42 17.86 -0.68
C ASP A 695 -23.31 18.70 0.24
N LYS A 696 -22.71 19.54 1.09
CA LYS A 696 -23.44 20.41 2.01
C LYS A 696 -24.05 21.63 1.34
N ALA A 697 -23.61 22.05 0.17
CA ALA A 697 -24.27 23.08 -0.64
C ALA A 697 -25.48 22.52 -1.37
N GLY A 698 -25.61 21.20 -1.46
CA GLY A 698 -26.68 20.49 -2.14
C GLY A 698 -26.35 20.18 -3.60
N ASN A 699 -25.09 20.31 -4.04
CA ASN A 699 -24.70 19.80 -5.36
C ASN A 699 -24.73 18.28 -5.35
N GLU A 700 -25.10 17.69 -6.47
CA GLU A 700 -25.35 16.26 -6.59
C GLU A 700 -24.63 15.70 -7.81
N SER A 701 -24.06 14.50 -7.67
CA SER A 701 -23.60 13.69 -8.80
C SER A 701 -23.92 12.22 -8.56
N GLU A 702 -23.96 11.45 -9.64
CA GLU A 702 -24.23 10.02 -9.60
C GLU A 702 -23.07 9.29 -10.29
N SER A 703 -22.66 8.16 -9.69
CA SER A 703 -21.61 7.32 -10.26
C SER A 703 -22.05 6.67 -11.56
N PRO A 704 -21.13 6.31 -12.45
CA PRO A 704 -21.42 5.31 -13.47
C PRO A 704 -22.01 4.05 -12.82
N PRO A 705 -23.01 3.40 -13.46
CA PRO A 705 -23.58 2.17 -12.93
C PRO A 705 -22.55 1.03 -12.98
N VAL A 706 -22.48 0.26 -11.90
CA VAL A 706 -21.70 -0.97 -11.80
C VAL A 706 -22.63 -2.16 -11.84
N ARG A 707 -22.37 -3.10 -12.73
CA ARG A 707 -23.15 -4.33 -12.90
C ARG A 707 -22.55 -5.42 -12.06
N ILE A 708 -23.39 -6.18 -11.34
CA ILE A 708 -23.00 -7.38 -10.62
C ILE A 708 -23.90 -8.55 -10.98
N TYR A 709 -23.41 -9.76 -10.78
CA TYR A 709 -24.13 -11.00 -11.02
C TYR A 709 -24.21 -11.80 -9.73
N ILE A 710 -25.41 -12.25 -9.38
CA ILE A 710 -25.66 -13.15 -8.24
C ILE A 710 -26.03 -14.50 -8.78
N ILE A 711 -25.25 -15.53 -8.44
CA ILE A 711 -25.49 -16.91 -8.81
C ILE A 711 -26.15 -17.63 -7.63
N HIS A 712 -27.30 -18.25 -7.86
CA HIS A 712 -28.02 -19.07 -6.91
C HIS A 712 -27.78 -20.52 -7.24
N LYS A 713 -27.21 -21.31 -6.31
CA LYS A 713 -27.04 -22.77 -6.44
C LYS A 713 -28.28 -23.48 -5.86
N GLU A 714 -28.84 -24.46 -6.56
CA GLU A 714 -29.84 -25.37 -5.95
C GLU A 714 -29.14 -26.46 -5.13
N GLU A 715 -29.51 -26.62 -3.85
CA GLU A 715 -29.14 -27.79 -3.08
C GLU A 715 -29.91 -29.00 -3.63
N LYS A 716 -29.20 -30.01 -4.16
CA LYS A 716 -29.81 -31.34 -4.39
C LYS A 716 -29.85 -32.09 -3.06
N GLU A 717 -31.05 -32.39 -2.54
CA GLU A 717 -31.24 -33.51 -1.63
C GLU A 717 -30.67 -34.77 -2.28
N THR A 718 -29.59 -35.31 -1.73
CA THR A 718 -28.99 -36.57 -2.17
C THR A 718 -29.88 -37.71 -1.75
N SER A 719 -30.84 -38.10 -2.59
CA SER A 719 -31.40 -39.45 -2.56
C SER A 719 -30.40 -40.37 -3.28
N ALA A 720 -29.63 -41.11 -2.49
CA ALA A 720 -28.70 -42.11 -2.99
C ALA A 720 -29.44 -43.17 -3.80
N LEU A 721 -29.21 -43.23 -5.10
CA LEU A 721 -29.43 -44.40 -5.92
C LEU A 721 -28.12 -45.20 -6.02
N PRO A 722 -28.11 -46.50 -5.70
CA PRO A 722 -26.90 -47.30 -5.74
C PRO A 722 -26.59 -47.70 -7.18
N GLY A 723 -25.41 -47.24 -7.70
CA GLY A 723 -24.85 -47.80 -8.91
C GLY A 723 -24.29 -46.85 -9.97
N ALA A 724 -24.13 -45.55 -9.72
CA ALA A 724 -23.45 -44.64 -10.66
C ALA A 724 -21.95 -44.54 -10.37
N PRO A 725 -21.07 -44.47 -11.41
CA PRO A 725 -19.64 -44.31 -11.21
C PRO A 725 -19.30 -42.91 -10.65
N PRO A 726 -18.18 -42.77 -9.93
CA PRO A 726 -17.85 -41.51 -9.24
C PRO A 726 -17.62 -40.38 -10.24
N VAL A 727 -18.33 -39.29 -10.04
CA VAL A 727 -18.09 -38.02 -10.72
C VAL A 727 -16.79 -37.46 -10.17
N VAL A 728 -15.81 -37.30 -11.04
CA VAL A 728 -14.52 -36.64 -10.68
C VAL A 728 -14.78 -35.15 -10.56
N TRP A 729 -14.80 -34.65 -9.35
CA TRP A 729 -14.79 -33.23 -9.05
C TRP A 729 -13.42 -32.68 -9.42
N VAL A 730 -13.35 -31.74 -10.36
CA VAL A 730 -12.18 -30.87 -10.52
C VAL A 730 -12.34 -29.71 -9.52
N GLU A 731 -11.73 -29.88 -8.35
CA GLU A 731 -11.58 -28.80 -7.40
C GLU A 731 -10.87 -27.66 -8.10
N ARG A 732 -11.51 -26.48 -8.17
CA ARG A 732 -10.78 -25.22 -8.44
C ARG A 732 -9.89 -24.97 -7.23
N ARG A 733 -8.61 -25.26 -7.35
CA ARG A 733 -7.62 -24.69 -6.43
C ARG A 733 -7.74 -23.17 -6.53
N ARG A 734 -8.14 -22.52 -5.44
CA ARG A 734 -7.86 -21.12 -5.22
C ARG A 734 -6.34 -20.97 -5.33
N MET A 735 -5.86 -20.34 -6.39
CA MET A 735 -4.52 -19.80 -6.38
C MET A 735 -4.54 -18.61 -5.42
N SER A 736 -3.91 -18.82 -4.27
CA SER A 736 -3.63 -17.78 -3.27
C SER A 736 -2.62 -16.79 -3.82
#